data_dc78fa2720221c558128cba0214d7187
#
_entry.id   dc78fa2720221c558128cba0214d7187
#
_cell.length_a   1.000
_cell.length_b   1.000
_cell.length_c   1.000
_cell.angle_alpha   90.00
_cell.angle_beta   90.00
_cell.angle_gamma   90.00
#
_symmetry.space_group_name_H-M   'P 1'
#
loop_
_entity.id
_entity.type
_entity.pdbx_description
1 polymer ?
#
loop_
_entity_poly.entity_id
_entity_poly.type
_entity_poly.pdbx_seq_one_letter_code
_entity_poly.pdbx_strand_id
1 'polypeptide(L)'
;MDINQKLTEELDVNRWQIDAAVTLIDEGNTIPFISRYRKEATGSLNDEQLRKLHERLLYLRNLEEKKEQVISSIEEQGKMTEELKEKILLAETLVTVEDLYRPYRPKRRTRATIAKEKGLEPLAAYMMLQQAKEPLEETAKQYISEEKEVKTEEEAIAGAKDIIAEIISDNADYRTWIRKTTMKKGKVVSTAKDPETESVYEMYYEFEESVEKLAGHRILALTRGEKEKILTVKVEAPEEDILRYLEKKTIVNDNPYTTSVLKEVVEDSYKRLIEPAIEREIRNELTEKAEDGAIDVFGKNLHQLLMQPPIAGKVVLGWDPAFRTGCKLAVVDPTGKVIGTTVIYPTAPTTPQKIKASKDLLKKIIPKYHISLISLGNGTASRESEQFIVELLKEIPEQVQYVIVNEAGASVYSASKLASEEFPKFDVGQRSAASIARRLQDPLAELVKIDPKSIGVGQYQHDMNQKKLGEKLGGVVENCVNKVGVDLNTASAPLLSYISGISSAISKNIVAYREEHGKFTSRRELLKVPKLGPKAFEQCAGFMRIRDGENPLDGTGVHPESYEAAKGLLQKQGYSPEDVAAHNLAGLSLTIKDYKATAEELGIGEITLRDIVKELEKPARDPRDEMPKPILRTDVLEMKDLKEGMILKGTVRNVIDFGVFVDIGVHQDGLVHISQITDRYIKHPLEAVSVGDVVDVKVMSVDMKKKRIQLTMRGIS
;
A
#
# COMPACT_ATOMS: atom_id res chain seq x y z
N MET A 1 24.99 -9.18 13.55
CA MET A 1 25.02 -8.21 12.41
C MET A 1 24.97 -6.78 12.95
N ASP A 2 25.74 -5.85 12.41
CA ASP A 2 25.51 -4.42 12.68
C ASP A 2 24.32 -3.93 11.82
N ILE A 3 23.16 -3.86 12.45
CA ILE A 3 21.90 -3.50 11.78
C ILE A 3 21.98 -2.10 11.16
N ASN A 4 22.55 -1.12 11.87
CA ASN A 4 22.66 0.24 11.38
C ASN A 4 23.62 0.35 10.19
N GLN A 5 24.70 -0.44 10.18
CA GLN A 5 25.60 -0.51 9.02
C GLN A 5 24.86 -1.12 7.80
N LYS A 6 24.10 -2.19 8.02
CA LYS A 6 23.31 -2.81 6.95
C LYS A 6 22.24 -1.86 6.37
N LEU A 7 21.56 -1.10 7.24
CA LEU A 7 20.61 -0.06 6.81
C LEU A 7 21.28 1.05 6.01
N THR A 8 22.49 1.45 6.40
CA THR A 8 23.31 2.46 5.67
C THR A 8 23.57 2.00 4.23
N GLU A 9 23.97 0.74 4.06
CA GLU A 9 24.27 0.16 2.74
C GLU A 9 23.02 -0.01 1.87
N GLU A 10 21.91 -0.48 2.46
CA GLU A 10 20.68 -0.77 1.72
C GLU A 10 19.90 0.48 1.32
N LEU A 11 19.94 1.54 2.12
CA LEU A 11 19.14 2.75 1.90
C LEU A 11 19.93 3.88 1.25
N ASP A 12 21.24 3.70 1.04
CA ASP A 12 22.15 4.72 0.49
C ASP A 12 22.08 6.05 1.26
N VAL A 13 22.14 5.94 2.59
CA VAL A 13 22.03 7.06 3.55
C VAL A 13 23.24 7.00 4.49
N ASN A 14 23.74 8.15 4.93
CA ASN A 14 24.90 8.19 5.81
C ASN A 14 24.63 7.52 7.16
N ARG A 15 25.65 6.87 7.73
CA ARG A 15 25.56 6.15 9.01
C ARG A 15 25.00 7.02 10.13
N TRP A 16 25.48 8.26 10.26
CA TRP A 16 25.02 9.16 11.32
C TRP A 16 23.53 9.51 11.22
N GLN A 17 22.97 9.56 9.99
CA GLN A 17 21.53 9.78 9.77
C GLN A 17 20.72 8.56 10.22
N ILE A 18 21.21 7.36 9.92
CA ILE A 18 20.60 6.11 10.39
C ILE A 18 20.63 6.04 11.92
N ASP A 19 21.78 6.28 12.54
CA ASP A 19 21.92 6.22 14.00
C ASP A 19 20.97 7.21 14.69
N ALA A 20 20.87 8.42 14.19
CA ALA A 20 19.94 9.43 14.71
C ALA A 20 18.47 9.02 14.51
N ALA A 21 18.10 8.54 13.33
CA ALA A 21 16.73 8.12 13.04
C ALA A 21 16.29 6.90 13.88
N VAL A 22 17.16 5.90 14.02
CA VAL A 22 16.91 4.72 14.87
C VAL A 22 16.72 5.13 16.32
N THR A 23 17.58 6.00 16.85
CA THR A 23 17.47 6.52 18.22
C THR A 23 16.13 7.22 18.44
N LEU A 24 15.75 8.12 17.53
CA LEU A 24 14.47 8.85 17.64
C LEU A 24 13.25 7.90 17.57
N ILE A 25 13.30 6.87 16.72
CA ILE A 25 12.25 5.86 16.63
C ILE A 25 12.15 5.06 17.95
N ASP A 26 13.28 4.63 18.49
CA ASP A 26 13.33 3.87 19.74
C ASP A 26 12.89 4.68 20.96
N GLU A 27 13.06 6.00 20.93
CA GLU A 27 12.49 6.93 21.91
C GLU A 27 10.96 7.13 21.77
N GLY A 28 10.33 6.49 20.78
CA GLY A 28 8.90 6.54 20.54
C GLY A 28 8.41 7.78 19.82
N ASN A 29 9.28 8.47 19.08
CA ASN A 29 8.85 9.53 18.19
C ASN A 29 8.17 8.96 16.95
N THR A 30 7.11 9.62 16.48
CA THR A 30 6.40 9.23 15.27
C THR A 30 7.16 9.66 14.02
N ILE A 31 6.95 8.95 12.92
CA ILE A 31 7.61 9.29 11.63
C ILE A 31 7.24 10.69 11.16
N PRO A 32 5.97 11.14 11.16
CA PRO A 32 5.63 12.52 10.78
C PRO A 32 6.35 13.58 11.63
N PHE A 33 6.47 13.36 12.94
CA PHE A 33 7.18 14.26 13.83
C PHE A 33 8.68 14.32 13.51
N ILE A 34 9.33 13.17 13.29
CA ILE A 34 10.74 13.10 12.94
C ILE A 34 10.99 13.83 11.62
N SER A 35 10.20 13.52 10.59
CA SER A 35 10.39 14.11 9.26
C SER A 35 10.16 15.62 9.22
N ARG A 36 9.32 16.14 10.10
CA ARG A 36 8.98 17.56 10.14
C ARG A 36 9.81 18.37 11.12
N TYR A 37 10.05 17.85 12.33
CA TYR A 37 10.61 18.61 13.45
C TYR A 37 11.97 18.11 13.95
N ARG A 38 12.55 17.06 13.33
CA ARG A 38 13.88 16.52 13.68
C ARG A 38 14.82 16.45 12.46
N LYS A 39 14.65 17.37 11.52
CA LYS A 39 15.44 17.44 10.28
C LYS A 39 16.92 17.69 10.55
N GLU A 40 17.25 18.51 11.53
CA GLU A 40 18.65 18.76 11.93
C GLU A 40 19.33 17.47 12.38
N ALA A 41 18.66 16.66 13.21
CA ALA A 41 19.21 15.42 13.73
C ALA A 41 19.35 14.33 12.65
N THR A 42 18.43 14.29 11.68
CA THR A 42 18.37 13.23 10.65
C THR A 42 18.94 13.65 9.29
N GLY A 43 19.43 14.90 9.15
CA GLY A 43 19.86 15.40 7.85
C GLY A 43 18.74 15.46 6.83
N SER A 44 17.53 15.83 7.28
CA SER A 44 16.33 16.01 6.45
C SER A 44 15.81 14.73 5.79
N LEU A 45 15.93 13.58 6.44
CA LEU A 45 15.25 12.36 5.98
C LEU A 45 13.75 12.62 5.88
N ASN A 46 13.17 12.31 4.72
CA ASN A 46 11.76 12.50 4.49
C ASN A 46 10.91 11.32 5.03
N ASP A 47 9.59 11.48 5.00
CA ASP A 47 8.65 10.48 5.52
C ASP A 47 8.82 9.11 4.84
N GLU A 48 9.00 9.09 3.51
CA GLU A 48 9.16 7.84 2.75
C GLU A 48 10.46 7.11 3.14
N GLN A 49 11.57 7.85 3.27
CA GLN A 49 12.86 7.29 3.70
C GLN A 49 12.76 6.74 5.13
N LEU A 50 12.13 7.47 6.04
CA LEU A 50 11.95 7.05 7.43
C LEU A 50 11.03 5.83 7.56
N ARG A 51 9.97 5.73 6.74
CA ARG A 51 9.10 4.54 6.71
C ARG A 51 9.84 3.32 6.20
N LYS A 52 10.59 3.44 5.13
CA LYS A 52 11.44 2.35 4.61
C LYS A 52 12.48 1.91 5.63
N LEU A 53 13.12 2.88 6.30
CA LEU A 53 14.08 2.61 7.37
C LEU A 53 13.41 1.83 8.51
N HIS A 54 12.27 2.27 8.98
CA HIS A 54 11.54 1.64 10.09
C HIS A 54 11.10 0.21 9.73
N GLU A 55 10.53 0.01 8.55
CA GLU A 55 10.13 -1.31 8.06
C GLU A 55 11.33 -2.26 7.98
N ARG A 56 12.43 -1.78 7.41
CA ARG A 56 13.64 -2.58 7.27
C ARG A 56 14.33 -2.86 8.61
N LEU A 57 14.32 -1.90 9.53
CA LEU A 57 14.80 -2.05 10.90
C LEU A 57 14.06 -3.18 11.64
N LEU A 58 12.75 -3.21 11.55
CA LEU A 58 11.93 -4.26 12.15
C LEU A 58 12.25 -5.63 11.56
N TYR A 59 12.42 -5.72 10.24
CA TYR A 59 12.83 -6.97 9.58
C TYR A 59 14.19 -7.46 10.06
N LEU A 60 15.21 -6.59 10.12
CA LEU A 60 16.55 -6.96 10.54
C LEU A 60 16.61 -7.35 12.03
N ARG A 61 15.85 -6.67 12.88
CA ARG A 61 15.70 -7.05 14.30
C ARG A 61 15.07 -8.44 14.46
N ASN A 62 14.02 -8.70 13.69
CA ASN A 62 13.38 -10.03 13.68
C ASN A 62 14.34 -11.12 13.15
N LEU A 63 15.15 -10.81 12.13
CA LEU A 63 16.17 -11.71 11.62
C LEU A 63 17.20 -12.07 12.68
N GLU A 64 17.73 -11.10 13.43
CA GLU A 64 18.71 -11.34 14.49
C GLU A 64 18.10 -12.14 15.66
N GLU A 65 16.87 -11.81 16.09
CA GLU A 65 16.14 -12.60 17.08
C GLU A 65 15.93 -14.04 16.63
N LYS A 66 15.58 -14.25 15.37
CA LYS A 66 15.43 -15.60 14.80
C LYS A 66 16.74 -16.39 14.80
N LYS A 67 17.87 -15.73 14.48
CA LYS A 67 19.19 -16.36 14.57
C LYS A 67 19.51 -16.83 15.98
N GLU A 68 19.26 -16.00 16.98
CA GLU A 68 19.48 -16.34 18.40
C GLU A 68 18.63 -17.53 18.82
N GLN A 69 17.34 -17.54 18.46
CA GLN A 69 16.43 -18.66 18.73
C GLN A 69 16.92 -19.96 18.09
N VAL A 70 17.36 -19.91 16.84
CA VAL A 70 17.86 -21.09 16.10
C VAL A 70 19.15 -21.59 16.72
N ILE A 71 20.09 -20.71 17.04
CA ILE A 71 21.36 -21.09 17.70
C ILE A 71 21.06 -21.77 19.03
N SER A 72 20.24 -21.19 19.89
CA SER A 72 19.86 -21.76 21.18
C SER A 72 19.23 -23.15 21.02
N SER A 73 18.30 -23.29 20.07
CA SER A 73 17.64 -24.58 19.82
C SER A 73 18.59 -25.68 19.35
N ILE A 74 19.62 -25.34 18.55
CA ILE A 74 20.63 -26.34 18.10
C ILE A 74 21.65 -26.64 19.20
N GLU A 75 22.02 -25.64 20.01
CA GLU A 75 22.90 -25.80 21.17
C GLU A 75 22.26 -26.75 22.23
N GLU A 76 20.98 -26.57 22.51
CA GLU A 76 20.21 -27.47 23.41
C GLU A 76 20.19 -28.93 22.93
N GLN A 77 20.24 -29.13 21.61
CA GLN A 77 20.34 -30.47 21.02
C GLN A 77 21.78 -31.04 21.05
N GLY A 78 22.76 -30.26 21.50
CA GLY A 78 24.18 -30.67 21.49
C GLY A 78 24.77 -30.85 20.09
N LYS A 79 24.18 -30.24 19.07
CA LYS A 79 24.55 -30.40 17.65
C LYS A 79 25.18 -29.15 17.03
N MET A 80 25.40 -28.08 17.82
CA MET A 80 26.00 -26.86 17.33
C MET A 80 27.51 -27.08 17.05
N THR A 81 27.96 -26.56 15.91
CA THR A 81 29.38 -26.47 15.54
C THR A 81 29.75 -25.01 15.30
N GLU A 82 31.03 -24.65 15.44
CA GLU A 82 31.48 -23.29 15.18
C GLU A 82 31.20 -22.85 13.73
N GLU A 83 31.41 -23.76 12.77
CA GLU A 83 31.13 -23.45 11.35
C GLU A 83 29.64 -23.18 11.11
N LEU A 84 28.75 -23.98 11.71
CA LEU A 84 27.30 -23.77 11.59
C LEU A 84 26.87 -22.47 12.24
N LYS A 85 27.39 -22.17 13.42
CA LYS A 85 27.14 -20.92 14.14
C LYS A 85 27.53 -19.71 13.31
N GLU A 86 28.73 -19.75 12.72
CA GLU A 86 29.22 -18.69 11.84
C GLU A 86 28.31 -18.52 10.62
N LYS A 87 27.91 -19.61 9.95
CA LYS A 87 26.96 -19.54 8.81
C LYS A 87 25.62 -18.92 9.20
N ILE A 88 25.07 -19.25 10.38
CA ILE A 88 23.81 -18.67 10.87
C ILE A 88 24.00 -17.17 11.14
N LEU A 89 25.09 -16.78 11.79
CA LEU A 89 25.36 -15.38 12.11
C LEU A 89 25.57 -14.52 10.84
N LEU A 90 26.16 -15.08 9.79
CA LEU A 90 26.38 -14.42 8.51
C LEU A 90 25.15 -14.41 7.59
N ALA A 91 24.11 -15.18 7.92
CA ALA A 91 22.90 -15.22 7.10
C ALA A 91 22.23 -13.83 7.00
N GLU A 92 21.90 -13.41 5.79
CA GLU A 92 21.30 -12.10 5.52
C GLU A 92 19.77 -12.13 5.35
N THR A 93 19.20 -13.34 5.30
CA THR A 93 17.74 -13.52 5.11
C THR A 93 17.19 -14.60 6.02
N LEU A 94 15.91 -14.48 6.37
CA LEU A 94 15.18 -15.51 7.14
C LEU A 94 15.18 -16.87 6.42
N VAL A 95 15.10 -16.88 5.09
CA VAL A 95 15.11 -18.12 4.29
C VAL A 95 16.43 -18.85 4.47
N THR A 96 17.56 -18.15 4.46
CA THR A 96 18.87 -18.75 4.70
C THR A 96 18.97 -19.34 6.11
N VAL A 97 18.47 -18.63 7.13
CA VAL A 97 18.43 -19.13 8.50
C VAL A 97 17.56 -20.38 8.62
N GLU A 98 16.40 -20.39 7.99
CA GLU A 98 15.49 -21.55 7.99
C GLU A 98 16.09 -22.75 7.26
N ASP A 99 16.81 -22.56 6.14
CA ASP A 99 17.51 -23.65 5.44
C ASP A 99 18.61 -24.27 6.33
N LEU A 100 19.39 -23.43 7.04
CA LEU A 100 20.42 -23.90 7.97
C LEU A 100 19.83 -24.62 9.20
N TYR A 101 18.66 -24.20 9.66
CA TYR A 101 17.96 -24.82 10.79
C TYR A 101 17.23 -26.11 10.42
N ARG A 102 16.90 -26.32 9.15
CA ARG A 102 16.05 -27.41 8.67
C ARG A 102 16.45 -28.79 9.13
N PRO A 103 17.75 -29.21 9.14
CA PRO A 103 18.18 -30.50 9.63
C PRO A 103 17.92 -30.72 11.14
N TYR A 104 17.86 -29.62 11.91
CA TYR A 104 17.75 -29.63 13.37
C TYR A 104 16.36 -29.33 13.89
N ARG A 105 15.48 -28.86 13.00
CA ARG A 105 14.10 -28.50 13.33
C ARG A 105 13.32 -29.77 13.74
N PRO A 106 12.56 -29.75 14.86
CA PRO A 106 11.67 -30.85 15.19
C PRO A 106 10.69 -31.14 14.05
N LYS A 107 10.74 -32.35 13.51
CA LYS A 107 9.89 -32.75 12.39
C LYS A 107 8.72 -33.58 12.90
N ARG A 108 7.61 -33.53 12.19
CA ARG A 108 6.55 -34.54 12.33
C ARG A 108 7.10 -35.89 11.85
N ARG A 109 6.46 -37.01 12.26
CA ARG A 109 6.86 -38.35 11.88
C ARG A 109 6.93 -38.51 10.35
N THR A 110 8.16 -38.51 9.80
CA THR A 110 8.44 -38.63 8.37
C THR A 110 8.82 -40.09 8.06
N ARG A 111 8.89 -40.46 6.76
CA ARG A 111 9.40 -41.80 6.36
C ARG A 111 10.81 -42.01 6.87
N ALA A 112 11.65 -40.98 6.82
CA ALA A 112 13.03 -41.06 7.33
C ALA A 112 13.09 -41.24 8.86
N THR A 113 12.23 -40.53 9.64
CA THR A 113 12.18 -40.74 11.09
C THR A 113 11.70 -42.12 11.45
N ILE A 114 10.72 -42.69 10.73
CA ILE A 114 10.28 -44.07 10.89
C ILE A 114 11.42 -45.02 10.60
N ALA A 115 12.17 -44.82 9.51
CA ALA A 115 13.32 -45.67 9.16
C ALA A 115 14.43 -45.57 10.20
N LYS A 116 14.67 -44.41 10.81
CA LYS A 116 15.62 -44.25 11.92
C LYS A 116 15.17 -45.01 13.18
N GLU A 117 13.88 -44.93 13.53
CA GLU A 117 13.29 -45.69 14.62
C GLU A 117 13.47 -47.19 14.41
N LYS A 118 13.41 -47.67 13.16
CA LYS A 118 13.68 -49.05 12.76
C LYS A 118 15.18 -49.44 12.78
N GLY A 119 16.06 -48.48 13.08
CA GLY A 119 17.51 -48.74 13.21
C GLY A 119 18.23 -48.80 11.86
N LEU A 120 17.70 -48.19 10.80
CA LEU A 120 18.26 -48.26 9.45
C LEU A 120 19.29 -47.15 9.13
N GLU A 121 19.58 -46.27 10.08
CA GLU A 121 20.56 -45.19 9.90
C GLU A 121 21.98 -45.68 9.58
N PRO A 122 22.52 -46.77 10.20
CA PRO A 122 23.81 -47.29 9.82
C PRO A 122 23.84 -47.85 8.38
N LEU A 123 22.76 -48.46 7.90
CA LEU A 123 22.66 -48.90 6.51
C LEU A 123 22.70 -47.71 5.54
N ALA A 124 21.99 -46.63 5.84
CA ALA A 124 22.04 -45.39 5.06
C ALA A 124 23.45 -44.81 5.03
N ALA A 125 24.15 -44.80 6.16
CA ALA A 125 25.54 -44.33 6.26
C ALA A 125 26.49 -45.22 5.42
N TYR A 126 26.30 -46.54 5.48
CA TYR A 126 27.08 -47.49 4.66
C TYR A 126 26.88 -47.22 3.15
N MET A 127 25.65 -47.02 2.71
CA MET A 127 25.36 -46.68 1.31
C MET A 127 26.03 -45.35 0.89
N MET A 128 26.04 -44.36 1.77
CA MET A 128 26.65 -43.06 1.52
C MET A 128 28.17 -43.07 1.47
N LEU A 129 28.83 -44.08 2.08
CA LEU A 129 30.28 -44.26 1.94
C LEU A 129 30.71 -44.69 0.53
N GLN A 130 29.80 -45.27 -0.27
CA GLN A 130 30.03 -45.64 -1.67
C GLN A 130 31.24 -46.57 -1.84
N GLN A 131 31.44 -47.48 -0.90
CA GLN A 131 32.55 -48.43 -0.83
C GLN A 131 32.04 -49.87 -0.67
N ALA A 132 30.80 -50.15 -1.06
CA ALA A 132 30.22 -51.49 -0.98
C ALA A 132 31.02 -52.50 -1.79
N LYS A 133 31.27 -53.64 -1.18
CA LYS A 133 32.03 -54.77 -1.79
C LYS A 133 31.14 -55.92 -2.24
N GLU A 134 29.87 -55.89 -1.88
CA GLU A 134 28.84 -56.86 -2.17
C GLU A 134 27.52 -56.19 -2.48
N PRO A 135 26.52 -56.87 -3.06
CA PRO A 135 25.19 -56.35 -3.26
C PRO A 135 24.59 -55.83 -1.96
N LEU A 136 23.83 -54.71 -2.04
CA LEU A 136 23.25 -54.08 -0.85
C LEU A 136 22.26 -54.98 -0.11
N GLU A 137 21.63 -55.93 -0.81
CA GLU A 137 20.73 -56.93 -0.27
C GLU A 137 21.46 -57.82 0.76
N GLU A 138 22.71 -58.21 0.49
CA GLU A 138 23.49 -59.00 1.43
C GLU A 138 23.77 -58.23 2.72
N THR A 139 24.17 -56.96 2.61
CA THR A 139 24.39 -56.11 3.78
C THR A 139 23.06 -55.80 4.51
N ALA A 140 21.94 -55.66 3.78
CA ALA A 140 20.64 -55.37 4.34
C ALA A 140 20.05 -56.50 5.20
N LYS A 141 20.45 -57.74 4.97
CA LYS A 141 20.02 -58.90 5.78
C LYS A 141 20.27 -58.72 7.29
N GLN A 142 21.33 -58.00 7.67
CA GLN A 142 21.68 -57.73 9.06
C GLN A 142 20.68 -56.82 9.77
N TYR A 143 19.84 -56.12 9.04
CA TYR A 143 18.87 -55.15 9.56
C TYR A 143 17.44 -55.71 9.61
N ILE A 144 17.22 -56.94 9.16
CA ILE A 144 15.93 -57.64 9.28
C ILE A 144 15.66 -57.91 10.76
N SER A 145 14.49 -57.45 11.27
CA SER A 145 14.10 -57.58 12.66
C SER A 145 12.57 -57.49 12.77
N GLU A 146 11.97 -58.55 13.33
CA GLU A 146 10.53 -58.53 13.65
C GLU A 146 10.20 -57.46 14.70
N GLU A 147 11.09 -57.29 15.71
CA GLU A 147 10.92 -56.30 16.78
C GLU A 147 10.90 -54.89 16.25
N LYS A 148 11.67 -54.61 15.21
CA LYS A 148 11.77 -53.29 14.56
C LYS A 148 10.86 -53.17 13.32
N GLU A 149 10.02 -54.16 13.07
CA GLU A 149 9.13 -54.21 11.92
C GLU A 149 9.82 -54.05 10.55
N VAL A 150 11.01 -54.67 10.40
CA VAL A 150 11.76 -54.77 9.13
C VAL A 150 11.71 -56.23 8.70
N LYS A 151 10.93 -56.57 7.70
CA LYS A 151 10.63 -57.95 7.33
C LYS A 151 11.52 -58.49 6.19
N THR A 152 11.96 -57.60 5.29
CA THR A 152 12.74 -57.98 4.11
C THR A 152 13.92 -57.02 3.89
N GLU A 153 14.87 -57.46 3.07
CA GLU A 153 16.03 -56.68 2.64
C GLU A 153 15.59 -55.42 1.88
N GLU A 154 14.55 -55.55 1.05
CA GLU A 154 13.98 -54.45 0.28
C GLU A 154 13.39 -53.36 1.19
N GLU A 155 12.70 -53.75 2.27
CA GLU A 155 12.18 -52.81 3.28
C GLU A 155 13.33 -52.07 4.00
N ALA A 156 14.44 -52.78 4.31
CA ALA A 156 15.61 -52.17 4.92
C ALA A 156 16.27 -51.15 3.98
N ILE A 157 16.46 -51.53 2.72
CA ILE A 157 17.04 -50.65 1.69
C ILE A 157 16.12 -49.46 1.44
N ALA A 158 14.80 -49.63 1.34
CA ALA A 158 13.84 -48.59 1.15
C ALA A 158 13.86 -47.58 2.30
N GLY A 159 13.93 -48.02 3.54
CA GLY A 159 14.09 -47.16 4.70
C GLY A 159 15.42 -46.39 4.69
N ALA A 160 16.52 -47.01 4.32
CA ALA A 160 17.81 -46.36 4.17
C ALA A 160 17.76 -45.28 3.05
N LYS A 161 17.12 -45.58 1.92
CA LYS A 161 16.86 -44.60 0.84
C LYS A 161 16.09 -43.40 1.34
N ASP A 162 15.02 -43.57 2.14
CA ASP A 162 14.24 -42.49 2.70
C ASP A 162 15.08 -41.59 3.63
N ILE A 163 15.98 -42.18 4.43
CA ILE A 163 16.91 -41.41 5.27
C ILE A 163 17.86 -40.58 4.41
N ILE A 164 18.46 -41.15 3.36
CA ILE A 164 19.38 -40.44 2.46
C ILE A 164 18.65 -39.35 1.70
N ALA A 165 17.44 -39.62 1.21
CA ALA A 165 16.61 -38.62 0.50
C ALA A 165 16.32 -37.40 1.39
N GLU A 166 16.04 -37.60 2.68
CA GLU A 166 15.84 -36.50 3.62
C GLU A 166 17.14 -35.71 3.88
N ILE A 167 18.28 -36.39 4.02
CA ILE A 167 19.59 -35.74 4.18
C ILE A 167 19.89 -34.83 2.99
N ILE A 168 19.69 -35.31 1.77
CA ILE A 168 19.87 -34.50 0.54
C ILE A 168 18.93 -33.32 0.54
N SER A 169 17.66 -33.55 0.85
CA SER A 169 16.61 -32.50 0.88
C SER A 169 16.85 -31.43 1.94
N ASP A 170 17.50 -31.77 3.04
CA ASP A 170 17.77 -30.84 4.15
C ASP A 170 19.08 -30.06 3.98
N ASN A 171 19.87 -30.35 2.95
CA ASN A 171 21.13 -29.65 2.71
C ASN A 171 20.90 -28.23 2.27
N ALA A 172 21.31 -27.26 3.08
CA ALA A 172 21.10 -25.83 2.84
C ALA A 172 21.79 -25.34 1.55
N ASP A 173 22.99 -25.83 1.24
CA ASP A 173 23.74 -25.42 0.04
C ASP A 173 23.04 -25.91 -1.23
N TYR A 174 22.50 -27.14 -1.20
CA TYR A 174 21.74 -27.69 -2.33
C TYR A 174 20.46 -26.89 -2.57
N ARG A 175 19.71 -26.60 -1.51
CA ARG A 175 18.49 -25.81 -1.59
C ARG A 175 18.76 -24.41 -2.13
N THR A 176 19.80 -23.76 -1.63
CA THR A 176 20.19 -22.42 -2.10
C THR A 176 20.54 -22.41 -3.57
N TRP A 177 21.32 -23.40 -4.03
CA TRP A 177 21.71 -23.51 -5.43
C TRP A 177 20.50 -23.80 -6.33
N ILE A 178 19.64 -24.74 -5.93
CA ILE A 178 18.43 -25.12 -6.69
C ILE A 178 17.49 -23.91 -6.81
N ARG A 179 17.25 -23.20 -5.71
CA ARG A 179 16.41 -21.99 -5.70
C ARG A 179 16.94 -20.92 -6.64
N LYS A 180 18.23 -20.59 -6.56
CA LYS A 180 18.87 -19.63 -7.45
C LYS A 180 18.79 -20.05 -8.91
N THR A 181 19.03 -21.31 -9.19
CA THR A 181 19.00 -21.86 -10.55
C THR A 181 17.59 -21.82 -11.13
N THR A 182 16.58 -22.20 -10.31
CA THR A 182 15.17 -22.16 -10.73
C THR A 182 14.70 -20.72 -10.95
N MET A 183 15.07 -19.78 -10.08
CA MET A 183 14.76 -18.36 -10.26
C MET A 183 15.32 -17.81 -11.57
N LYS A 184 16.54 -18.21 -11.95
CA LYS A 184 17.22 -17.70 -13.14
C LYS A 184 16.79 -18.38 -14.44
N LYS A 185 16.58 -19.70 -14.42
CA LYS A 185 16.34 -20.53 -15.62
C LYS A 185 14.93 -21.09 -15.70
N GLY A 186 14.18 -21.08 -14.59
CA GLY A 186 12.84 -21.63 -14.53
C GLY A 186 11.81 -20.77 -15.28
N LYS A 187 10.65 -21.37 -15.50
CA LYS A 187 9.52 -20.75 -16.19
C LYS A 187 8.26 -20.87 -15.34
N VAL A 188 7.43 -19.85 -15.39
CA VAL A 188 6.06 -19.94 -14.89
C VAL A 188 5.17 -20.37 -16.04
N VAL A 189 4.44 -21.45 -15.84
CA VAL A 189 3.54 -22.03 -16.83
C VAL A 189 2.12 -22.01 -16.29
N SER A 190 1.17 -21.61 -17.11
CA SER A 190 -0.25 -21.62 -16.77
C SER A 190 -1.07 -22.29 -17.85
N THR A 191 -2.03 -23.10 -17.44
CA THR A 191 -2.98 -23.77 -18.31
C THR A 191 -4.39 -23.59 -17.81
N ALA A 192 -5.39 -23.55 -18.70
CA ALA A 192 -6.79 -23.59 -18.31
C ALA A 192 -7.16 -24.95 -17.73
N LYS A 193 -7.99 -24.97 -16.69
CA LYS A 193 -8.62 -26.22 -16.23
C LYS A 193 -9.67 -26.73 -17.20
N ASP A 194 -10.39 -25.80 -17.80
CA ASP A 194 -11.37 -26.04 -18.86
C ASP A 194 -11.19 -24.95 -19.93
N PRO A 195 -10.60 -25.29 -21.09
CA PRO A 195 -10.32 -24.34 -22.17
C PRO A 195 -11.57 -23.72 -22.82
N GLU A 196 -12.74 -24.37 -22.66
CA GLU A 196 -14.02 -23.89 -23.22
C GLU A 196 -14.70 -22.82 -22.37
N THR A 197 -14.22 -22.62 -21.13
CA THR A 197 -14.78 -21.60 -20.24
C THR A 197 -14.31 -20.20 -20.65
N GLU A 198 -15.23 -19.33 -21.03
CA GLU A 198 -14.93 -17.91 -21.27
C GLU A 198 -14.58 -17.20 -19.94
N SER A 199 -13.45 -16.51 -19.89
CA SER A 199 -13.05 -15.76 -18.72
C SER A 199 -12.12 -14.59 -19.06
N VAL A 200 -11.88 -13.72 -18.09
CA VAL A 200 -10.88 -12.64 -18.21
C VAL A 200 -9.44 -13.15 -18.24
N TYR A 201 -9.22 -14.45 -18.01
CA TYR A 201 -7.90 -15.10 -17.94
C TYR A 201 -7.52 -15.84 -19.24
N GLU A 202 -8.28 -15.70 -20.33
CA GLU A 202 -8.01 -16.41 -21.60
C GLU A 202 -6.56 -16.26 -22.09
N MET A 203 -5.96 -15.10 -21.88
CA MET A 203 -4.56 -14.86 -22.24
C MET A 203 -3.56 -15.72 -21.45
N TYR A 204 -3.99 -16.38 -20.38
CA TYR A 204 -3.19 -17.26 -19.54
C TYR A 204 -3.56 -18.74 -19.69
N TYR A 205 -4.41 -19.12 -20.62
CA TYR A 205 -4.84 -20.51 -20.84
C TYR A 205 -3.73 -21.39 -21.40
N GLU A 206 -2.83 -20.79 -22.19
CA GLU A 206 -1.58 -21.37 -22.67
C GLU A 206 -0.50 -20.30 -22.47
N PHE A 207 0.10 -20.24 -21.30
CA PHE A 207 1.02 -19.16 -20.95
C PHE A 207 2.33 -19.74 -20.40
N GLU A 208 3.44 -19.19 -20.89
CA GLU A 208 4.78 -19.51 -20.42
C GLU A 208 5.65 -18.25 -20.43
N GLU A 209 6.31 -17.97 -19.33
CA GLU A 209 7.26 -16.88 -19.21
C GLU A 209 8.36 -17.19 -18.20
N SER A 210 9.58 -16.68 -18.43
CA SER A 210 10.70 -16.82 -17.49
C SER A 210 10.35 -16.24 -16.12
N VAL A 211 10.69 -16.97 -15.05
CA VAL A 211 10.50 -16.52 -13.66
C VAL A 211 11.14 -15.16 -13.43
N GLU A 212 12.36 -14.95 -13.92
CA GLU A 212 13.13 -13.71 -13.73
C GLU A 212 12.46 -12.48 -14.37
N LYS A 213 11.72 -12.67 -15.47
CA LYS A 213 11.14 -11.59 -16.29
C LYS A 213 9.67 -11.35 -16.02
N LEU A 214 9.02 -12.21 -15.24
CA LEU A 214 7.58 -12.18 -15.05
C LEU A 214 7.15 -10.91 -14.28
N ALA A 215 6.32 -10.10 -14.92
CA ALA A 215 5.84 -8.85 -14.35
C ALA A 215 4.83 -9.08 -13.20
N GLY A 216 4.87 -8.21 -12.17
CA GLY A 216 4.05 -8.35 -10.97
C GLY A 216 2.54 -8.44 -11.24
N HIS A 217 2.00 -7.64 -12.16
CA HIS A 217 0.58 -7.68 -12.50
C HIS A 217 0.15 -9.04 -13.11
N ARG A 218 1.04 -9.73 -13.85
CA ARG A 218 0.77 -11.07 -14.37
C ARG A 218 0.76 -12.12 -13.26
N ILE A 219 1.68 -12.00 -12.29
CA ILE A 219 1.71 -12.87 -11.11
C ILE A 219 0.39 -12.76 -10.35
N LEU A 220 -0.10 -11.54 -10.12
CA LEU A 220 -1.37 -11.30 -9.42
C LEU A 220 -2.57 -11.86 -10.20
N ALA A 221 -2.59 -11.68 -11.52
CA ALA A 221 -3.63 -12.25 -12.39
C ALA A 221 -3.63 -13.78 -12.37
N LEU A 222 -2.45 -14.40 -12.49
CA LEU A 222 -2.28 -15.86 -12.42
C LEU A 222 -2.73 -16.43 -11.06
N THR A 223 -2.31 -15.79 -9.97
CA THR A 223 -2.69 -16.20 -8.61
C THR A 223 -4.19 -16.12 -8.39
N ARG A 224 -4.83 -15.06 -8.90
CA ARG A 224 -6.29 -14.91 -8.80
C ARG A 224 -7.03 -15.93 -9.67
N GLY A 225 -6.59 -16.16 -10.91
CA GLY A 225 -7.18 -17.17 -11.80
C GLY A 225 -7.08 -18.58 -11.24
N GLU A 226 -5.99 -18.90 -10.53
CA GLU A 226 -5.84 -20.18 -9.81
C GLU A 226 -6.79 -20.27 -8.60
N LYS A 227 -6.91 -19.21 -7.80
CA LYS A 227 -7.83 -19.11 -6.67
C LYS A 227 -9.29 -19.26 -7.10
N GLU A 228 -9.65 -18.72 -8.26
CA GLU A 228 -10.97 -18.86 -8.89
C GLU A 228 -11.15 -20.22 -9.59
N LYS A 229 -10.15 -21.09 -9.55
CA LYS A 229 -10.12 -22.45 -10.13
C LYS A 229 -10.27 -22.48 -11.66
N ILE A 230 -9.92 -21.41 -12.33
CA ILE A 230 -9.90 -21.30 -13.80
C ILE A 230 -8.55 -21.76 -14.34
N LEU A 231 -7.46 -21.39 -13.68
CA LEU A 231 -6.11 -21.71 -14.08
C LEU A 231 -5.47 -22.79 -13.21
N THR A 232 -4.47 -23.48 -13.78
CA THR A 232 -3.46 -24.25 -13.06
C THR A 232 -2.12 -23.61 -13.33
N VAL A 233 -1.42 -23.20 -12.28
CA VAL A 233 -0.13 -22.47 -12.38
C VAL A 233 0.98 -23.27 -11.73
N LYS A 234 2.11 -23.40 -12.43
CA LYS A 234 3.31 -24.13 -11.97
C LYS A 234 4.57 -23.34 -12.26
N VAL A 235 5.61 -23.61 -11.47
CA VAL A 235 6.97 -23.20 -11.80
C VAL A 235 7.71 -24.43 -12.30
N GLU A 236 8.09 -24.43 -13.57
CA GLU A 236 8.91 -25.47 -14.18
C GLU A 236 10.39 -25.13 -13.97
N ALA A 237 11.07 -25.98 -13.20
CA ALA A 237 12.49 -25.86 -12.92
C ALA A 237 13.33 -26.52 -14.03
N PRO A 238 14.61 -26.14 -14.19
CA PRO A 238 15.53 -26.84 -15.09
C PRO A 238 15.96 -28.20 -14.47
N GLU A 239 15.07 -29.18 -14.52
CA GLU A 239 15.20 -30.48 -13.82
C GLU A 239 16.50 -31.19 -14.14
N GLU A 240 16.87 -31.28 -15.43
CA GLU A 240 18.12 -31.95 -15.84
C GLU A 240 19.38 -31.35 -15.21
N ASP A 241 19.45 -30.02 -15.18
CA ASP A 241 20.57 -29.31 -14.56
C ASP A 241 20.63 -29.58 -13.03
N ILE A 242 19.46 -29.61 -12.40
CA ILE A 242 19.34 -29.84 -10.96
C ILE A 242 19.72 -31.27 -10.60
N LEU A 243 19.19 -32.26 -11.30
CA LEU A 243 19.53 -33.67 -11.06
C LEU A 243 21.01 -33.92 -11.28
N ARG A 244 21.60 -33.39 -12.38
CA ARG A 244 23.03 -33.47 -12.64
C ARG A 244 23.88 -32.85 -11.53
N TYR A 245 23.45 -31.71 -10.99
CA TYR A 245 24.11 -31.06 -9.86
C TYR A 245 24.06 -31.93 -8.59
N LEU A 246 22.87 -32.42 -8.23
CA LEU A 246 22.68 -33.25 -7.04
C LEU A 246 23.44 -34.58 -7.15
N GLU A 247 23.40 -35.23 -8.33
CA GLU A 247 24.17 -36.45 -8.56
C GLU A 247 25.68 -36.21 -8.38
N LYS A 248 26.22 -35.16 -8.99
CA LYS A 248 27.63 -34.77 -8.88
C LYS A 248 28.04 -34.49 -7.41
N LYS A 249 27.13 -33.97 -6.59
CA LYS A 249 27.40 -33.67 -5.17
C LYS A 249 27.24 -34.90 -4.26
N THR A 250 26.35 -35.79 -4.61
CA THR A 250 26.00 -36.95 -3.79
C THR A 250 26.86 -38.18 -4.15
N ILE A 251 27.12 -38.41 -5.45
CA ILE A 251 27.85 -39.55 -5.94
C ILE A 251 29.29 -39.11 -6.24
N VAL A 252 30.18 -39.41 -5.27
CA VAL A 252 31.59 -39.00 -5.33
C VAL A 252 32.49 -40.14 -5.78
N ASN A 253 32.05 -41.40 -5.61
CA ASN A 253 32.75 -42.61 -6.05
C ASN A 253 31.83 -43.49 -6.91
N ASP A 254 32.30 -43.90 -8.08
CA ASP A 254 31.57 -44.88 -8.86
C ASP A 254 31.70 -46.27 -8.22
N ASN A 255 30.56 -46.85 -7.84
CA ASN A 255 30.48 -48.12 -7.17
C ASN A 255 29.36 -48.98 -7.77
N PRO A 256 29.62 -50.21 -8.19
CA PRO A 256 28.64 -51.02 -8.91
C PRO A 256 27.38 -51.33 -8.11
N TYR A 257 27.42 -51.24 -6.78
CA TYR A 257 26.30 -51.60 -5.90
C TYR A 257 25.55 -50.38 -5.37
N THR A 258 26.16 -49.20 -5.34
CA THR A 258 25.53 -48.01 -4.72
C THR A 258 25.19 -46.89 -5.72
N THR A 259 25.94 -46.78 -6.83
CA THR A 259 25.77 -45.64 -7.77
C THR A 259 24.36 -45.56 -8.36
N SER A 260 23.81 -46.69 -8.83
CA SER A 260 22.44 -46.70 -9.41
C SER A 260 21.38 -46.39 -8.36
N VAL A 261 21.54 -46.95 -7.16
CA VAL A 261 20.61 -46.72 -6.04
C VAL A 261 20.65 -45.26 -5.59
N LEU A 262 21.83 -44.66 -5.50
CA LEU A 262 21.97 -43.26 -5.12
C LEU A 262 21.38 -42.29 -6.19
N LYS A 263 21.45 -42.66 -7.49
CA LYS A 263 20.75 -41.91 -8.54
C LYS A 263 19.23 -41.88 -8.33
N GLU A 264 18.66 -43.05 -8.04
CA GLU A 264 17.22 -43.16 -7.71
C GLU A 264 16.87 -42.33 -6.46
N VAL A 265 17.71 -42.33 -5.45
CA VAL A 265 17.51 -41.56 -4.21
C VAL A 265 17.57 -40.05 -4.49
N VAL A 266 18.52 -39.62 -5.32
CA VAL A 266 18.62 -38.19 -5.75
C VAL A 266 17.35 -37.75 -6.47
N GLU A 267 16.88 -38.58 -7.43
CA GLU A 267 15.65 -38.28 -8.16
C GLU A 267 14.41 -38.22 -7.23
N ASP A 268 14.26 -39.20 -6.33
CA ASP A 268 13.18 -39.24 -5.33
C ASP A 268 13.26 -38.06 -4.37
N SER A 269 14.44 -37.73 -3.86
CA SER A 269 14.65 -36.59 -2.98
C SER A 269 14.24 -35.29 -3.66
N TYR A 270 14.65 -35.10 -4.92
CA TYR A 270 14.29 -33.92 -5.68
C TYR A 270 12.78 -33.85 -5.92
N LYS A 271 12.19 -34.83 -6.59
CA LYS A 271 10.78 -34.81 -7.00
C LYS A 271 9.79 -34.81 -5.83
N ARG A 272 10.08 -35.54 -4.79
CA ARG A 272 9.16 -35.72 -3.65
C ARG A 272 9.34 -34.64 -2.57
N LEU A 273 10.57 -34.22 -2.28
CA LEU A 273 10.87 -33.38 -1.12
C LEU A 273 11.32 -31.97 -1.48
N ILE A 274 12.18 -31.81 -2.50
CA ILE A 274 12.80 -30.52 -2.84
C ILE A 274 11.91 -29.71 -3.77
N GLU A 275 11.55 -30.28 -4.92
CA GLU A 275 10.81 -29.57 -5.98
C GLU A 275 9.51 -28.93 -5.48
N PRO A 276 8.59 -29.65 -4.76
CA PRO A 276 7.34 -29.04 -4.30
C PRO A 276 7.56 -27.95 -3.24
N ALA A 277 8.65 -28.04 -2.48
CA ALA A 277 8.99 -27.06 -1.47
C ALA A 277 9.58 -25.80 -2.11
N ILE A 278 10.55 -25.95 -3.01
CA ILE A 278 11.19 -24.83 -3.72
C ILE A 278 10.19 -24.13 -4.65
N GLU A 279 9.35 -24.88 -5.36
CA GLU A 279 8.28 -24.28 -6.17
C GLU A 279 7.38 -23.37 -5.34
N ARG A 280 6.92 -23.85 -4.17
CA ARG A 280 6.08 -23.06 -3.27
C ARG A 280 6.82 -21.85 -2.72
N GLU A 281 8.09 -21.97 -2.37
CA GLU A 281 8.92 -20.86 -1.90
C GLU A 281 9.07 -19.78 -2.99
N ILE A 282 9.37 -20.18 -4.22
CA ILE A 282 9.49 -19.27 -5.37
C ILE A 282 8.15 -18.58 -5.67
N ARG A 283 7.04 -19.33 -5.70
CA ARG A 283 5.71 -18.76 -5.92
C ARG A 283 5.33 -17.76 -4.84
N ASN A 284 5.63 -18.06 -3.57
CA ASN A 284 5.40 -17.13 -2.47
C ASN A 284 6.26 -15.87 -2.62
N GLU A 285 7.54 -16.00 -2.94
CA GLU A 285 8.45 -14.86 -3.15
C GLU A 285 7.96 -13.96 -4.30
N LEU A 286 7.59 -14.56 -5.44
CA LEU A 286 7.03 -13.83 -6.58
C LEU A 286 5.74 -13.10 -6.21
N THR A 287 4.86 -13.76 -5.48
CA THR A 287 3.59 -13.17 -5.03
C THR A 287 3.82 -12.03 -4.04
N GLU A 288 4.67 -12.22 -3.03
CA GLU A 288 5.02 -11.15 -2.08
C GLU A 288 5.62 -9.93 -2.79
N LYS A 289 6.57 -10.15 -3.68
CA LYS A 289 7.19 -9.06 -4.45
C LYS A 289 6.18 -8.33 -5.35
N ALA A 290 5.26 -9.06 -5.97
CA ALA A 290 4.20 -8.49 -6.78
C ALA A 290 3.20 -7.69 -5.94
N GLU A 291 2.81 -8.22 -4.77
CA GLU A 291 1.94 -7.54 -3.81
C GLU A 291 2.59 -6.27 -3.27
N ASP A 292 3.85 -6.32 -2.86
CA ASP A 292 4.57 -5.15 -2.33
C ASP A 292 4.65 -4.04 -3.38
N GLY A 293 4.97 -4.38 -4.63
CA GLY A 293 4.95 -3.42 -5.75
C GLY A 293 3.57 -2.82 -6.01
N ALA A 294 2.51 -3.64 -5.98
CA ALA A 294 1.14 -3.16 -6.15
C ALA A 294 0.68 -2.28 -4.98
N ILE A 295 0.99 -2.67 -3.75
CA ILE A 295 0.67 -1.89 -2.54
C ILE A 295 1.37 -0.52 -2.57
N ASP A 296 2.60 -0.44 -3.06
CA ASP A 296 3.30 0.84 -3.24
C ASP A 296 2.58 1.75 -4.24
N VAL A 297 2.12 1.20 -5.36
CA VAL A 297 1.30 1.94 -6.33
C VAL A 297 -0.01 2.40 -5.72
N PHE A 298 -0.70 1.51 -4.97
CA PHE A 298 -1.95 1.87 -4.28
C PHE A 298 -1.73 3.00 -3.27
N GLY A 299 -0.62 2.96 -2.54
CA GLY A 299 -0.24 4.04 -1.62
C GLY A 299 -0.08 5.38 -2.35
N LYS A 300 0.58 5.40 -3.49
CA LYS A 300 0.74 6.61 -4.31
C LYS A 300 -0.59 7.11 -4.88
N ASN A 301 -1.44 6.20 -5.37
CA ASN A 301 -2.77 6.55 -5.85
C ASN A 301 -3.64 7.14 -4.73
N LEU A 302 -3.61 6.55 -3.54
CA LEU A 302 -4.33 7.07 -2.37
C LEU A 302 -3.80 8.45 -1.97
N HIS A 303 -2.48 8.65 -1.95
CA HIS A 303 -1.87 9.95 -1.65
C HIS A 303 -2.41 11.03 -2.59
N GLN A 304 -2.42 10.79 -3.90
CA GLN A 304 -2.92 11.74 -4.89
C GLN A 304 -4.42 12.03 -4.67
N LEU A 305 -5.22 11.02 -4.37
CA LEU A 305 -6.64 11.19 -4.10
C LEU A 305 -6.90 12.06 -2.86
N LEU A 306 -6.16 11.81 -1.77
CA LEU A 306 -6.29 12.57 -0.51
C LEU A 306 -5.77 14.00 -0.62
N MET A 307 -4.77 14.22 -1.46
CA MET A 307 -4.14 15.53 -1.68
C MET A 307 -4.81 16.35 -2.77
N GLN A 308 -5.96 15.93 -3.29
CA GLN A 308 -6.75 16.77 -4.21
C GLN A 308 -7.19 18.07 -3.52
N PRO A 309 -7.13 19.21 -4.23
CA PRO A 309 -7.58 20.48 -3.68
C PRO A 309 -9.04 20.45 -3.25
N PRO A 310 -9.37 20.96 -2.07
CA PRO A 310 -10.75 21.10 -1.65
C PRO A 310 -11.47 22.16 -2.49
N ILE A 311 -12.77 21.98 -2.75
CA ILE A 311 -13.62 22.97 -3.39
C ILE A 311 -14.43 23.67 -2.28
N ALA A 312 -13.80 24.66 -1.68
CA ALA A 312 -14.40 25.43 -0.59
C ALA A 312 -15.41 26.49 -1.06
N GLY A 313 -16.29 26.92 -0.16
CA GLY A 313 -17.16 28.07 -0.34
C GLY A 313 -18.39 27.84 -1.23
N LYS A 314 -18.67 26.62 -1.66
CA LYS A 314 -19.81 26.29 -2.53
C LYS A 314 -20.86 25.44 -1.81
N VAL A 315 -22.13 25.66 -2.16
CA VAL A 315 -23.22 24.73 -1.80
C VAL A 315 -23.21 23.59 -2.81
N VAL A 316 -23.13 22.36 -2.32
CA VAL A 316 -23.00 21.15 -3.12
C VAL A 316 -24.23 20.28 -2.96
N LEU A 317 -24.80 19.82 -4.08
CA LEU A 317 -25.82 18.77 -4.10
C LEU A 317 -25.11 17.40 -4.27
N GLY A 318 -25.07 16.59 -3.22
CA GLY A 318 -24.64 15.21 -3.30
C GLY A 318 -25.73 14.35 -3.90
N TRP A 319 -25.34 13.46 -4.81
CA TRP A 319 -26.23 12.60 -5.56
C TRP A 319 -25.74 11.17 -5.50
N ASP A 320 -26.46 10.34 -4.74
CA ASP A 320 -26.25 8.90 -4.67
C ASP A 320 -27.18 8.22 -5.69
N PRO A 321 -26.63 7.77 -6.84
CA PRO A 321 -27.45 7.26 -7.94
C PRO A 321 -27.99 5.87 -7.63
N ALA A 322 -29.25 5.62 -7.97
CA ALA A 322 -29.86 4.31 -7.83
C ALA A 322 -31.03 4.14 -8.83
N PHE A 323 -31.33 2.91 -9.19
CA PHE A 323 -32.48 2.60 -10.04
C PHE A 323 -33.80 2.56 -9.25
N ARG A 324 -34.18 1.39 -8.78
CA ARG A 324 -35.49 1.13 -8.17
C ARG A 324 -35.80 1.95 -6.92
N THR A 325 -34.81 2.13 -6.06
CA THR A 325 -35.01 2.78 -4.76
C THR A 325 -35.01 4.31 -4.83
N GLY A 326 -34.80 4.87 -6.02
CA GLY A 326 -34.66 6.31 -6.25
C GLY A 326 -33.29 6.85 -5.86
N CYS A 327 -32.88 7.92 -6.53
CA CYS A 327 -31.64 8.64 -6.23
C CYS A 327 -31.79 9.45 -4.95
N LYS A 328 -30.87 9.30 -4.00
CA LYS A 328 -30.86 10.05 -2.74
C LYS A 328 -30.04 11.31 -2.94
N LEU A 329 -30.58 12.42 -2.50
CA LEU A 329 -29.96 13.74 -2.63
C LEU A 329 -29.72 14.35 -1.25
N ALA A 330 -28.59 15.02 -1.09
CA ALA A 330 -28.28 15.81 0.09
C ALA A 330 -27.71 17.18 -0.32
N VAL A 331 -28.28 18.24 0.18
CA VAL A 331 -27.75 19.59 0.00
C VAL A 331 -26.85 19.91 1.16
N VAL A 332 -25.60 20.24 0.87
CA VAL A 332 -24.57 20.52 1.85
C VAL A 332 -24.08 21.95 1.68
N ASP A 333 -24.10 22.71 2.75
CA ASP A 333 -23.64 24.11 2.75
C ASP A 333 -22.09 24.20 2.68
N PRO A 334 -21.51 25.38 2.51
CA PRO A 334 -20.05 25.55 2.42
C PRO A 334 -19.27 25.08 3.65
N THR A 335 -19.93 24.87 4.78
CA THR A 335 -19.28 24.37 6.04
C THR A 335 -19.33 22.87 6.17
N GLY A 336 -19.95 22.15 5.22
CA GLY A 336 -20.16 20.72 5.28
C GLY A 336 -21.43 20.28 6.02
N LYS A 337 -22.28 21.22 6.44
CA LYS A 337 -23.55 20.93 7.11
C LYS A 337 -24.63 20.54 6.11
N VAL A 338 -25.31 19.44 6.38
CA VAL A 338 -26.48 19.04 5.57
C VAL A 338 -27.68 19.92 5.91
N ILE A 339 -28.18 20.64 4.91
CA ILE A 339 -29.30 21.60 5.05
C ILE A 339 -30.60 21.10 4.40
N GLY A 340 -30.55 20.01 3.66
CA GLY A 340 -31.74 19.38 3.10
C GLY A 340 -31.42 18.00 2.51
N THR A 341 -32.40 17.10 2.53
CA THR A 341 -32.34 15.79 1.88
C THR A 341 -33.63 15.51 1.15
N THR A 342 -33.56 14.78 0.06
CA THR A 342 -34.75 14.33 -0.69
C THR A 342 -34.43 13.07 -1.51
N VAL A 343 -35.47 12.48 -2.09
CA VAL A 343 -35.35 11.33 -3.00
C VAL A 343 -36.07 11.69 -4.29
N ILE A 344 -35.46 11.39 -5.42
CA ILE A 344 -36.04 11.57 -6.74
C ILE A 344 -35.95 10.27 -7.55
N TYR A 345 -36.76 10.17 -8.60
CA TYR A 345 -36.89 8.95 -9.41
C TYR A 345 -36.68 9.25 -10.91
N PRO A 346 -35.48 9.72 -11.29
CA PRO A 346 -35.18 10.06 -12.68
C PRO A 346 -34.78 8.85 -13.54
N THR A 347 -34.43 7.72 -12.90
CA THR A 347 -33.84 6.54 -13.54
C THR A 347 -34.82 5.35 -13.56
N ALA A 348 -34.71 4.48 -14.56
CA ALA A 348 -35.58 3.30 -14.68
C ALA A 348 -35.50 2.38 -13.43
N PRO A 349 -36.61 1.72 -13.01
CA PRO A 349 -37.94 1.86 -13.55
C PRO A 349 -38.63 3.17 -13.11
N THR A 350 -39.04 3.98 -14.07
CA THR A 350 -39.64 5.30 -13.81
C THR A 350 -40.76 5.58 -14.80
N THR A 351 -41.46 6.70 -14.64
CA THR A 351 -42.48 7.19 -15.56
C THR A 351 -42.21 8.63 -15.96
N PRO A 352 -42.74 9.11 -17.11
CA PRO A 352 -42.59 10.50 -17.49
C PRO A 352 -43.04 11.50 -16.41
N GLN A 353 -44.08 11.15 -15.64
CA GLN A 353 -44.60 11.95 -14.53
C GLN A 353 -43.57 12.05 -13.39
N LYS A 354 -42.89 10.93 -13.03
CA LYS A 354 -41.84 10.92 -12.00
C LYS A 354 -40.62 11.68 -12.46
N ILE A 355 -40.21 11.57 -13.72
CA ILE A 355 -39.10 12.33 -14.30
C ILE A 355 -39.43 13.83 -14.24
N LYS A 356 -40.64 14.23 -14.66
CA LYS A 356 -41.08 15.64 -14.59
C LYS A 356 -41.10 16.15 -13.14
N ALA A 357 -41.66 15.37 -12.20
CA ALA A 357 -41.69 15.72 -10.78
C ALA A 357 -40.26 15.90 -10.22
N SER A 358 -39.32 15.06 -10.63
CA SER A 358 -37.91 15.15 -10.24
C SER A 358 -37.28 16.45 -10.77
N LYS A 359 -37.52 16.79 -12.05
CA LYS A 359 -37.06 18.07 -12.64
C LYS A 359 -37.68 19.28 -11.93
N ASP A 360 -38.98 19.27 -11.69
CA ASP A 360 -39.70 20.37 -11.03
C ASP A 360 -39.21 20.60 -9.59
N LEU A 361 -38.90 19.52 -8.89
CA LEU A 361 -38.31 19.59 -7.54
C LEU A 361 -36.91 20.23 -7.57
N LEU A 362 -36.05 19.77 -8.49
CA LEU A 362 -34.68 20.31 -8.62
C LEU A 362 -34.69 21.77 -9.05
N LYS A 363 -35.59 22.18 -9.96
CA LYS A 363 -35.79 23.58 -10.36
C LYS A 363 -36.20 24.48 -9.18
N LYS A 364 -36.80 23.90 -8.13
CA LYS A 364 -37.14 24.64 -6.89
C LYS A 364 -35.99 24.72 -5.90
N ILE A 365 -35.29 23.59 -5.69
CA ILE A 365 -34.25 23.52 -4.65
C ILE A 365 -32.93 24.15 -5.08
N ILE A 366 -32.57 24.10 -6.38
CA ILE A 366 -31.34 24.74 -6.90
C ILE A 366 -31.27 26.20 -6.56
N PRO A 367 -32.23 27.05 -6.94
CA PRO A 367 -32.22 28.46 -6.56
C PRO A 367 -32.45 28.70 -5.06
N LYS A 368 -33.32 27.89 -4.41
CA LYS A 368 -33.63 28.04 -2.99
C LYS A 368 -32.38 27.92 -2.09
N TYR A 369 -31.49 26.97 -2.40
CA TYR A 369 -30.29 26.73 -1.62
C TYR A 369 -29.01 27.28 -2.27
N HIS A 370 -29.14 28.01 -3.39
CA HIS A 370 -28.01 28.52 -4.18
C HIS A 370 -27.00 27.41 -4.56
N ILE A 371 -27.51 26.27 -5.00
CA ILE A 371 -26.69 25.15 -5.43
C ILE A 371 -25.93 25.54 -6.69
N SER A 372 -24.62 25.44 -6.66
CA SER A 372 -23.75 25.77 -7.81
C SER A 372 -22.96 24.54 -8.31
N LEU A 373 -23.01 23.43 -7.58
CA LEU A 373 -22.22 22.25 -7.90
C LEU A 373 -22.98 20.98 -7.52
N ILE A 374 -22.96 20.01 -8.42
CA ILE A 374 -23.51 18.66 -8.20
C ILE A 374 -22.36 17.66 -8.11
N SER A 375 -22.33 16.92 -7.02
CA SER A 375 -21.41 15.78 -6.81
C SER A 375 -22.16 14.48 -7.07
N LEU A 376 -21.95 13.87 -8.23
CA LEU A 376 -22.60 12.63 -8.64
C LEU A 376 -21.71 11.42 -8.33
N GLY A 377 -22.21 10.49 -7.54
CA GLY A 377 -21.54 9.20 -7.33
C GLY A 377 -21.40 8.39 -8.62
N ASN A 378 -20.31 7.62 -8.75
CA ASN A 378 -20.02 6.82 -9.94
C ASN A 378 -20.54 5.38 -9.87
N GLY A 379 -21.47 5.09 -8.97
CA GLY A 379 -22.04 3.76 -8.80
C GLY A 379 -23.15 3.41 -9.79
N THR A 380 -24.00 2.48 -9.36
CA THR A 380 -25.14 2.00 -10.15
C THR A 380 -26.05 3.16 -10.54
N ALA A 381 -26.50 3.22 -11.81
CA ALA A 381 -27.32 4.29 -12.38
C ALA A 381 -26.64 5.68 -12.49
N SER A 382 -25.33 5.75 -12.37
CA SER A 382 -24.57 7.01 -12.53
C SER A 382 -24.74 7.61 -13.93
N ARG A 383 -24.69 6.78 -14.96
CA ARG A 383 -24.84 7.20 -16.36
C ARG A 383 -26.21 7.83 -16.64
N GLU A 384 -27.26 7.14 -16.22
CA GLU A 384 -28.64 7.60 -16.39
C GLU A 384 -28.89 8.88 -15.60
N SER A 385 -28.33 8.96 -14.40
CA SER A 385 -28.37 10.17 -13.58
C SER A 385 -27.63 11.33 -14.23
N GLU A 386 -26.46 11.07 -14.82
CA GLU A 386 -25.68 12.11 -15.53
C GLU A 386 -26.46 12.67 -16.74
N GLN A 387 -27.07 11.80 -17.56
CA GLN A 387 -27.91 12.23 -18.68
C GLN A 387 -29.05 13.11 -18.21
N PHE A 388 -29.73 12.71 -17.14
CA PHE A 388 -30.80 13.51 -16.53
C PHE A 388 -30.30 14.88 -16.03
N ILE A 389 -29.15 14.92 -15.36
CA ILE A 389 -28.54 16.16 -14.88
C ILE A 389 -28.24 17.08 -16.05
N VAL A 390 -27.63 16.58 -17.13
CA VAL A 390 -27.27 17.41 -18.30
C VAL A 390 -28.52 17.98 -18.98
N GLU A 391 -29.60 17.18 -19.10
CA GLU A 391 -30.87 17.69 -19.61
C GLU A 391 -31.44 18.79 -18.71
N LEU A 392 -31.42 18.60 -17.40
CA LEU A 392 -31.88 19.59 -16.42
C LEU A 392 -31.09 20.89 -16.52
N LEU A 393 -29.75 20.80 -16.63
CA LEU A 393 -28.88 21.98 -16.71
C LEU A 393 -29.15 22.87 -17.94
N LYS A 394 -29.67 22.27 -19.03
CA LYS A 394 -30.10 23.01 -20.22
C LYS A 394 -31.43 23.77 -20.02
N GLU A 395 -32.23 23.35 -19.04
CA GLU A 395 -33.58 23.87 -18.78
C GLU A 395 -33.61 24.95 -17.68
N ILE A 396 -32.50 25.18 -16.96
CA ILE A 396 -32.41 26.11 -15.85
C ILE A 396 -31.51 27.32 -16.18
N PRO A 397 -31.80 28.51 -15.63
CA PRO A 397 -30.98 29.68 -15.84
C PRO A 397 -29.75 29.74 -14.93
N GLU A 398 -29.74 28.99 -13.82
CA GLU A 398 -28.65 28.95 -12.86
C GLU A 398 -27.41 28.30 -13.46
N GLN A 399 -26.25 28.88 -13.15
CA GLN A 399 -24.95 28.32 -13.56
C GLN A 399 -24.53 27.19 -12.60
N VAL A 400 -24.90 25.97 -12.92
CA VAL A 400 -24.57 24.77 -12.13
C VAL A 400 -23.66 23.87 -12.95
N GLN A 401 -22.63 23.38 -12.31
CA GLN A 401 -21.70 22.39 -12.88
C GLN A 401 -21.85 21.09 -12.13
N TYR A 402 -21.36 20.00 -12.70
CA TYR A 402 -21.31 18.70 -12.02
C TYR A 402 -19.93 18.04 -12.14
N VAL A 403 -19.66 17.16 -11.20
CA VAL A 403 -18.48 16.30 -11.18
C VAL A 403 -18.92 14.89 -10.82
N ILE A 404 -18.39 13.88 -11.51
CA ILE A 404 -18.55 12.49 -11.10
C ILE A 404 -17.48 12.20 -10.04
N VAL A 405 -17.93 11.75 -8.87
CA VAL A 405 -17.10 11.47 -7.72
C VAL A 405 -17.04 9.96 -7.48
N ASN A 406 -15.86 9.44 -7.20
CA ASN A 406 -15.72 8.06 -6.78
C ASN A 406 -16.44 7.84 -5.45
N GLU A 407 -17.48 7.01 -5.44
CA GLU A 407 -18.26 6.68 -4.24
C GLU A 407 -17.72 5.48 -3.47
N ALA A 408 -16.57 4.90 -3.88
CA ALA A 408 -15.98 3.77 -3.19
C ALA A 408 -15.85 4.05 -1.68
N GLY A 409 -16.29 3.10 -0.87
CA GLY A 409 -16.34 3.24 0.57
C GLY A 409 -17.48 4.12 1.12
N ALA A 410 -18.26 4.83 0.31
CA ALA A 410 -19.42 5.58 0.80
C ALA A 410 -20.48 4.69 1.45
N SER A 411 -20.70 3.53 0.89
CA SER A 411 -21.58 2.50 1.47
C SER A 411 -21.05 1.96 2.80
N VAL A 412 -19.73 1.79 2.92
CA VAL A 412 -19.07 1.37 4.17
C VAL A 412 -19.23 2.45 5.24
N TYR A 413 -18.98 3.71 4.88
CA TYR A 413 -19.21 4.84 5.80
C TYR A 413 -20.66 4.93 6.22
N SER A 414 -21.61 4.92 5.29
CA SER A 414 -23.03 5.15 5.59
C SER A 414 -23.65 4.08 6.49
N ALA A 415 -23.12 2.85 6.44
CA ALA A 415 -23.51 1.74 7.32
C ALA A 415 -22.74 1.73 8.66
N SER A 416 -21.73 2.58 8.83
CA SER A 416 -20.87 2.59 10.01
C SER A 416 -21.57 3.17 11.24
N LYS A 417 -21.04 2.82 12.44
CA LYS A 417 -21.44 3.42 13.70
C LYS A 417 -21.21 4.94 13.69
N LEU A 418 -20.08 5.38 13.14
CA LEU A 418 -19.75 6.80 13.02
C LEU A 418 -20.82 7.58 12.26
N ALA A 419 -21.25 7.07 11.09
CA ALA A 419 -22.30 7.72 10.32
C ALA A 419 -23.66 7.72 11.03
N SER A 420 -23.96 6.68 11.81
CA SER A 420 -25.17 6.61 12.64
C SER A 420 -25.15 7.61 13.80
N GLU A 421 -24.00 7.86 14.38
CA GLU A 421 -23.80 8.88 15.41
C GLU A 421 -23.86 10.30 14.81
N GLU A 422 -23.26 10.51 13.63
CA GLU A 422 -23.26 11.81 12.93
C GLU A 422 -24.67 12.19 12.39
N PHE A 423 -25.40 11.19 11.89
CA PHE A 423 -26.72 11.37 11.28
C PHE A 423 -27.72 10.34 11.80
N PRO A 424 -28.15 10.43 13.08
CA PRO A 424 -29.04 9.41 13.68
C PRO A 424 -30.41 9.34 13.04
N LYS A 425 -30.87 10.41 12.40
CA LYS A 425 -32.19 10.48 11.74
C LYS A 425 -32.19 10.17 10.24
N PHE A 426 -31.00 9.98 9.65
CA PHE A 426 -30.87 9.70 8.23
C PHE A 426 -30.81 8.20 7.98
N ASP A 427 -31.35 7.75 6.87
CA ASP A 427 -31.12 6.42 6.36
C ASP A 427 -29.71 6.30 5.68
N VAL A 428 -29.36 5.08 5.31
CA VAL A 428 -28.06 4.77 4.70
C VAL A 428 -27.83 5.56 3.40
N GLY A 429 -28.88 5.72 2.58
CA GLY A 429 -28.77 6.45 1.32
C GLY A 429 -28.59 7.95 1.51
N GLN A 430 -29.30 8.56 2.48
CA GLN A 430 -29.12 9.97 2.82
C GLN A 430 -27.70 10.26 3.36
N ARG A 431 -27.17 9.36 4.19
CA ARG A 431 -25.78 9.44 4.69
C ARG A 431 -24.76 9.32 3.56
N SER A 432 -25.02 8.41 2.60
CA SER A 432 -24.18 8.24 1.41
C SER A 432 -24.16 9.50 0.54
N ALA A 433 -25.34 10.08 0.24
CA ALA A 433 -25.43 11.32 -0.52
C ALA A 433 -24.71 12.50 0.16
N ALA A 434 -24.82 12.61 1.48
CA ALA A 434 -24.09 13.63 2.25
C ALA A 434 -22.57 13.43 2.16
N SER A 435 -22.11 12.20 2.26
CA SER A 435 -20.69 11.85 2.11
C SER A 435 -20.16 12.18 0.70
N ILE A 436 -20.91 11.84 -0.34
CA ILE A 436 -20.57 12.15 -1.75
C ILE A 436 -20.41 13.66 -1.96
N ALA A 437 -21.29 14.48 -1.37
CA ALA A 437 -21.16 15.94 -1.43
C ALA A 437 -19.90 16.44 -0.71
N ARG A 438 -19.66 15.97 0.50
CA ARG A 438 -18.52 16.37 1.34
C ARG A 438 -17.17 15.96 0.78
N ARG A 439 -17.10 14.82 0.05
CA ARG A 439 -15.88 14.41 -0.65
C ARG A 439 -15.40 15.41 -1.67
N LEU A 440 -16.34 16.11 -2.30
CA LEU A 440 -16.00 17.16 -3.26
C LEU A 440 -15.55 18.44 -2.56
N GLN A 441 -16.12 18.74 -1.39
CA GLN A 441 -15.74 19.93 -0.62
C GLN A 441 -14.35 19.79 0.02
N ASP A 442 -14.08 18.65 0.67
CA ASP A 442 -12.77 18.31 1.24
C ASP A 442 -12.56 16.79 1.23
N PRO A 443 -11.86 16.26 0.22
CA PRO A 443 -11.64 14.82 0.10
C PRO A 443 -10.93 14.21 1.32
N LEU A 444 -9.90 14.87 1.84
CA LEU A 444 -9.13 14.37 2.98
C LEU A 444 -10.00 14.26 4.24
N ALA A 445 -10.72 15.34 4.58
CA ALA A 445 -11.55 15.39 5.78
C ALA A 445 -12.67 14.35 5.78
N GLU A 446 -13.19 13.99 4.62
CA GLU A 446 -14.25 12.99 4.51
C GLU A 446 -13.71 11.56 4.40
N LEU A 447 -12.67 11.33 3.61
CA LEU A 447 -12.13 9.99 3.37
C LEU A 447 -11.45 9.37 4.59
N VAL A 448 -10.95 10.16 5.54
CA VAL A 448 -10.41 9.66 6.83
C VAL A 448 -11.46 8.96 7.71
N LYS A 449 -12.76 9.14 7.43
CA LYS A 449 -13.86 8.44 8.12
C LYS A 449 -14.01 6.99 7.69
N ILE A 450 -13.31 6.56 6.65
CA ILE A 450 -13.41 5.24 6.02
C ILE A 450 -12.09 4.50 6.25
N ASP A 451 -12.17 3.17 6.45
CA ASP A 451 -10.97 2.33 6.41
C ASP A 451 -10.30 2.51 5.04
N PRO A 452 -9.02 2.90 4.98
CA PRO A 452 -8.31 3.13 3.72
C PRO A 452 -8.38 1.95 2.75
N LYS A 453 -8.47 0.72 3.25
CA LYS A 453 -8.64 -0.50 2.43
C LYS A 453 -9.97 -0.54 1.67
N SER A 454 -10.96 0.21 2.11
CA SER A 454 -12.26 0.31 1.44
C SER A 454 -12.30 1.40 0.36
N ILE A 455 -11.24 2.18 0.22
CA ILE A 455 -11.07 3.15 -0.86
C ILE A 455 -10.47 2.42 -2.06
N GLY A 456 -11.16 2.39 -3.20
CA GLY A 456 -10.69 1.73 -4.42
C GLY A 456 -9.55 2.52 -5.07
N VAL A 457 -8.32 2.05 -4.95
CA VAL A 457 -7.11 2.69 -5.48
C VAL A 457 -6.28 1.78 -6.38
N GLY A 458 -6.73 0.55 -6.64
CA GLY A 458 -6.03 -0.36 -7.54
C GLY A 458 -6.71 -1.70 -7.78
N GLN A 459 -6.27 -2.37 -8.84
CA GLN A 459 -6.69 -3.73 -9.18
C GLN A 459 -6.17 -4.75 -8.17
N TYR A 460 -6.92 -5.82 -7.94
CA TYR A 460 -6.56 -6.91 -7.01
C TYR A 460 -6.38 -6.49 -5.54
N GLN A 461 -6.83 -5.29 -5.16
CA GLN A 461 -6.65 -4.76 -3.80
C GLN A 461 -7.17 -5.72 -2.71
N HIS A 462 -8.26 -6.44 -2.97
CA HIS A 462 -8.84 -7.40 -2.03
C HIS A 462 -8.09 -8.75 -1.98
N ASP A 463 -7.22 -9.02 -2.94
CA ASP A 463 -6.41 -10.23 -3.00
C ASP A 463 -5.06 -10.09 -2.27
N MET A 464 -4.66 -8.85 -1.96
CA MET A 464 -3.39 -8.54 -1.28
C MET A 464 -3.38 -9.02 0.17
N ASN A 465 -2.18 -9.10 0.75
CA ASN A 465 -2.01 -9.22 2.18
C ASN A 465 -2.65 -8.03 2.90
N GLN A 466 -3.81 -8.24 3.52
CA GLN A 466 -4.64 -7.19 4.11
C GLN A 466 -3.98 -6.47 5.28
N LYS A 467 -3.03 -7.10 5.97
CA LYS A 467 -2.25 -6.46 7.04
C LYS A 467 -1.26 -5.47 6.45
N LYS A 468 -0.42 -5.90 5.52
CA LYS A 468 0.54 -5.02 4.81
C LYS A 468 -0.17 -3.87 4.10
N LEU A 469 -1.28 -4.16 3.41
CA LEU A 469 -2.09 -3.15 2.74
C LEU A 469 -2.61 -2.11 3.74
N GLY A 470 -3.17 -2.55 4.86
CA GLY A 470 -3.70 -1.66 5.91
C GLY A 470 -2.62 -0.78 6.53
N GLU A 471 -1.45 -1.33 6.82
CA GLU A 471 -0.30 -0.59 7.35
C GLU A 471 0.20 0.48 6.37
N LYS A 472 0.36 0.11 5.09
CA LYS A 472 0.81 1.05 4.05
C LYS A 472 -0.20 2.17 3.81
N LEU A 473 -1.48 1.84 3.57
CA LEU A 473 -2.51 2.83 3.29
C LEU A 473 -2.79 3.70 4.52
N GLY A 474 -2.78 3.13 5.73
CA GLY A 474 -2.87 3.89 6.97
C GLY A 474 -1.73 4.89 7.14
N GLY A 475 -0.50 4.49 6.83
CA GLY A 475 0.67 5.37 6.80
C GLY A 475 0.56 6.51 5.79
N VAL A 476 -0.04 6.25 4.63
CA VAL A 476 -0.30 7.29 3.61
C VAL A 476 -1.30 8.33 4.13
N VAL A 477 -2.40 7.89 4.75
CA VAL A 477 -3.38 8.80 5.35
C VAL A 477 -2.74 9.64 6.45
N GLU A 478 -1.98 9.01 7.34
CA GLU A 478 -1.24 9.70 8.40
C GLU A 478 -0.31 10.77 7.84
N ASN A 479 0.47 10.44 6.80
CA ASN A 479 1.34 11.41 6.14
C ASN A 479 0.55 12.59 5.56
N CYS A 480 -0.52 12.33 4.82
CA CYS A 480 -1.35 13.39 4.22
C CYS A 480 -1.93 14.31 5.30
N VAL A 481 -2.51 13.75 6.36
CA VAL A 481 -3.13 14.53 7.44
C VAL A 481 -2.11 15.42 8.15
N ASN A 482 -0.95 14.87 8.51
CA ASN A 482 0.11 15.65 9.18
C ASN A 482 0.75 16.69 8.25
N LYS A 483 0.88 16.39 6.96
CA LYS A 483 1.42 17.33 5.98
C LYS A 483 0.51 18.53 5.75
N VAL A 484 -0.81 18.29 5.69
CA VAL A 484 -1.83 19.37 5.56
C VAL A 484 -1.99 20.10 6.90
N GLY A 485 -1.91 19.38 8.01
CA GLY A 485 -2.27 19.87 9.34
C GLY A 485 -3.79 19.97 9.52
N VAL A 486 -4.24 20.23 10.73
CA VAL A 486 -5.67 20.30 11.06
C VAL A 486 -5.98 21.55 11.85
N ASP A 487 -7.18 22.08 11.67
CA ASP A 487 -7.74 23.10 12.57
C ASP A 487 -8.29 22.40 13.82
N LEU A 488 -7.73 22.73 14.98
CA LEU A 488 -8.06 22.10 16.26
C LEU A 488 -9.54 22.31 16.64
N ASN A 489 -10.13 23.42 16.21
CA ASN A 489 -11.49 23.79 16.55
C ASN A 489 -12.56 23.21 15.64
N THR A 490 -12.19 22.72 14.45
CA THR A 490 -13.14 22.21 13.45
C THR A 490 -12.93 20.74 13.09
N ALA A 491 -11.73 20.20 13.33
CA ALA A 491 -11.40 18.84 12.93
C ALA A 491 -12.27 17.78 13.62
N SER A 492 -12.69 16.77 12.88
CA SER A 492 -13.42 15.61 13.40
C SER A 492 -12.50 14.66 14.19
N ALA A 493 -13.08 13.84 15.06
CA ALA A 493 -12.30 12.83 15.77
C ALA A 493 -11.55 11.85 14.83
N PRO A 494 -12.13 11.34 13.74
CA PRO A 494 -11.39 10.54 12.76
C PRO A 494 -10.18 11.27 12.17
N LEU A 495 -10.33 12.54 11.80
CA LEU A 495 -9.22 13.34 11.26
C LEU A 495 -8.12 13.54 12.31
N LEU A 496 -8.48 13.90 13.53
CA LEU A 496 -7.55 14.07 14.64
C LEU A 496 -6.79 12.78 14.99
N SER A 497 -7.42 11.61 14.84
CA SER A 497 -6.79 10.32 15.15
C SER A 497 -5.58 9.98 14.27
N TYR A 498 -5.41 10.62 13.13
CA TYR A 498 -4.23 10.48 12.26
C TYR A 498 -3.13 11.50 12.57
N ILE A 499 -3.37 12.45 13.45
CA ILE A 499 -2.32 13.37 13.88
C ILE A 499 -1.29 12.63 14.73
N SER A 500 -0.03 12.97 14.52
CA SER A 500 1.12 12.44 15.24
C SER A 500 0.88 12.43 16.75
N GLY A 501 1.04 11.27 17.39
CA GLY A 501 0.88 11.10 18.83
C GLY A 501 -0.57 11.06 19.36
N ILE A 502 -1.58 11.12 18.49
CA ILE A 502 -3.00 11.12 18.87
C ILE A 502 -3.62 9.75 18.62
N SER A 503 -4.04 9.09 19.68
CA SER A 503 -4.83 7.86 19.59
C SER A 503 -6.32 8.16 19.35
N SER A 504 -7.08 7.13 18.94
CA SER A 504 -8.55 7.24 18.80
C SER A 504 -9.24 7.68 20.10
N ALA A 505 -8.73 7.30 21.28
CA ALA A 505 -9.27 7.75 22.55
C ALA A 505 -8.98 9.24 22.81
N ILE A 506 -7.75 9.68 22.52
CA ILE A 506 -7.36 11.09 22.69
C ILE A 506 -8.12 11.98 21.71
N SER A 507 -8.31 11.55 20.45
CA SER A 507 -9.06 12.33 19.46
C SER A 507 -10.51 12.61 19.90
N LYS A 508 -11.17 11.61 20.47
CA LYS A 508 -12.50 11.76 21.05
C LYS A 508 -12.51 12.69 22.27
N ASN A 509 -11.49 12.59 23.13
CA ASN A 509 -11.34 13.47 24.29
C ASN A 509 -11.12 14.93 23.87
N ILE A 510 -10.38 15.19 22.79
CA ILE A 510 -10.21 16.55 22.24
C ILE A 510 -11.56 17.13 21.81
N VAL A 511 -12.35 16.36 21.06
CA VAL A 511 -13.68 16.80 20.63
C VAL A 511 -14.60 17.04 21.82
N ALA A 512 -14.65 16.12 22.79
CA ALA A 512 -15.45 16.27 24.02
C ALA A 512 -15.03 17.51 24.84
N TYR A 513 -13.73 17.74 25.01
CA TYR A 513 -13.20 18.92 25.68
C TYR A 513 -13.66 20.21 25.00
N ARG A 514 -13.59 20.27 23.68
CA ARG A 514 -14.03 21.40 22.86
C ARG A 514 -15.54 21.67 23.00
N GLU A 515 -16.35 20.62 23.07
CA GLU A 515 -17.79 20.71 23.23
C GLU A 515 -18.16 21.21 24.63
N GLU A 516 -17.41 20.79 25.65
CA GLU A 516 -17.67 21.18 27.05
C GLU A 516 -17.13 22.55 27.39
N HIS A 517 -15.93 22.92 26.94
CA HIS A 517 -15.24 24.15 27.38
C HIS A 517 -15.22 25.24 26.30
N GLY A 518 -15.77 24.98 25.11
CA GLY A 518 -15.70 25.90 23.98
C GLY A 518 -14.43 25.74 23.14
N LYS A 519 -14.20 26.70 22.24
CA LYS A 519 -13.04 26.69 21.33
C LYS A 519 -11.72 26.76 22.09
N PHE A 520 -10.73 26.01 21.62
CA PHE A 520 -9.35 26.18 22.05
C PHE A 520 -8.84 27.56 21.63
N THR A 521 -8.22 28.29 22.56
CA THR A 521 -7.58 29.58 22.31
C THR A 521 -6.07 29.49 22.28
N SER A 522 -5.49 28.41 22.82
CA SER A 522 -4.06 28.14 22.86
C SER A 522 -3.76 26.65 22.68
N ARG A 523 -2.67 26.33 21.98
CA ARG A 523 -2.16 24.97 21.91
C ARG A 523 -1.86 24.35 23.27
N ARG A 524 -1.46 25.14 24.26
CA ARG A 524 -1.20 24.68 25.65
C ARG A 524 -2.44 24.08 26.33
N GLU A 525 -3.64 24.45 25.93
CA GLU A 525 -4.87 23.88 26.46
C GLU A 525 -5.00 22.38 26.13
N LEU A 526 -4.33 21.89 25.12
CA LEU A 526 -4.26 20.45 24.82
C LEU A 526 -3.77 19.63 26.02
N LEU A 527 -2.89 20.19 26.85
CA LEU A 527 -2.42 19.51 28.07
C LEU A 527 -3.51 19.31 29.13
N LYS A 528 -4.65 19.97 28.99
CA LYS A 528 -5.83 19.79 29.85
C LYS A 528 -6.73 18.66 29.36
N VAL A 529 -6.53 18.18 28.13
CA VAL A 529 -7.33 17.10 27.56
C VAL A 529 -6.97 15.76 28.22
N PRO A 530 -7.95 14.97 28.66
CA PRO A 530 -7.69 13.68 29.30
C PRO A 530 -6.86 12.75 28.40
N LYS A 531 -5.86 12.08 28.98
CA LYS A 531 -4.91 11.16 28.35
C LYS A 531 -3.91 11.81 27.38
N LEU A 532 -3.96 13.12 27.16
CA LEU A 532 -2.99 13.84 26.36
C LEU A 532 -1.88 14.37 27.28
N GLY A 533 -0.83 13.58 27.46
CA GLY A 533 0.32 13.96 28.28
C GLY A 533 1.39 14.75 27.51
N PRO A 534 2.50 15.12 28.19
CA PRO A 534 3.58 15.93 27.59
C PRO A 534 4.19 15.33 26.32
N LYS A 535 4.36 14.00 26.25
CA LYS A 535 4.91 13.34 25.06
C LYS A 535 3.95 13.43 23.88
N ALA A 536 2.64 13.18 24.10
CA ALA A 536 1.65 13.33 23.05
C ALA A 536 1.54 14.79 22.57
N PHE A 537 1.62 15.75 23.50
CA PHE A 537 1.65 17.18 23.17
C PHE A 537 2.86 17.54 22.28
N GLU A 538 4.06 17.09 22.65
CA GLU A 538 5.26 17.27 21.83
C GLU A 538 5.06 16.75 20.39
N GLN A 539 4.47 15.56 20.25
CA GLN A 539 4.27 14.94 18.95
C GLN A 539 3.20 15.64 18.10
N CYS A 540 2.13 16.15 18.69
CA CYS A 540 0.95 16.64 17.96
C CYS A 540 0.90 18.17 17.77
N ALA A 541 1.46 18.94 18.67
CA ALA A 541 1.18 20.38 18.77
C ALA A 541 1.44 21.17 17.49
N GLY A 542 2.53 20.89 16.78
CA GLY A 542 2.87 21.58 15.55
C GLY A 542 1.94 21.30 14.36
N PHE A 543 1.22 20.19 14.41
CA PHE A 543 0.28 19.77 13.36
C PHE A 543 -1.15 20.26 13.59
N MET A 544 -1.43 20.79 14.78
CA MET A 544 -2.75 21.32 15.16
C MET A 544 -2.71 22.84 15.20
N ARG A 545 -3.58 23.48 14.43
CA ARG A 545 -3.61 24.93 14.25
C ARG A 545 -4.82 25.57 14.89
N ILE A 546 -4.64 26.76 15.43
CA ILE A 546 -5.69 27.62 15.98
C ILE A 546 -5.60 28.97 15.24
N ARG A 547 -6.56 29.27 14.38
CA ARG A 547 -6.50 30.46 13.50
C ARG A 547 -6.66 31.76 14.28
N ASP A 548 -7.60 31.82 15.23
CA ASP A 548 -7.94 33.01 16.01
C ASP A 548 -7.58 32.82 17.50
N GLY A 549 -6.36 32.27 17.75
CA GLY A 549 -5.88 32.02 19.10
C GLY A 549 -5.21 33.23 19.75
N GLU A 550 -4.93 33.14 21.04
CA GLU A 550 -4.21 34.15 21.83
C GLU A 550 -2.78 34.39 21.30
N ASN A 551 -2.13 33.35 20.81
CA ASN A 551 -0.81 33.42 20.22
C ASN A 551 -0.90 33.20 18.70
N PRO A 552 -0.56 34.19 17.85
CA PRO A 552 -0.60 34.07 16.40
C PRO A 552 0.24 32.88 15.85
N LEU A 553 1.30 32.47 16.55
CA LEU A 553 2.13 31.32 16.17
C LEU A 553 1.36 29.98 16.26
N ASP A 554 0.30 29.92 17.08
CA ASP A 554 -0.57 28.74 17.14
C ASP A 554 -1.36 28.48 15.84
N GLY A 555 -1.47 29.48 14.97
CA GLY A 555 -2.03 29.37 13.62
C GLY A 555 -1.05 28.86 12.57
N THR A 556 0.22 28.64 12.91
CA THR A 556 1.29 28.24 12.01
C THR A 556 1.69 26.78 12.20
N GLY A 557 2.54 26.25 11.30
CA GLY A 557 3.20 24.95 11.46
C GLY A 557 4.46 25.01 12.34
N VAL A 558 4.78 26.14 12.96
CA VAL A 558 5.91 26.27 13.88
C VAL A 558 5.62 25.48 15.16
N HIS A 559 6.55 24.62 15.56
CA HIS A 559 6.40 23.86 16.79
C HIS A 559 6.56 24.76 18.02
N PRO A 560 5.79 24.57 19.12
CA PRO A 560 5.93 25.38 20.33
C PRO A 560 7.33 25.47 20.92
N GLU A 561 8.16 24.43 20.77
CA GLU A 561 9.58 24.44 21.19
C GLU A 561 10.42 25.50 20.50
N SER A 562 10.00 25.95 19.32
CA SER A 562 10.69 26.97 18.50
C SER A 562 10.06 28.35 18.61
N TYR A 563 9.09 28.57 19.48
CA TYR A 563 8.42 29.88 19.59
C TYR A 563 9.36 31.01 20.00
N GLU A 564 10.26 30.77 20.92
CA GLU A 564 11.22 31.80 21.33
C GLU A 564 12.17 32.18 20.18
N ALA A 565 12.62 31.21 19.40
CA ALA A 565 13.41 31.46 18.22
C ALA A 565 12.62 32.25 17.16
N ALA A 566 11.35 31.88 16.91
CA ALA A 566 10.49 32.58 15.98
C ALA A 566 10.22 34.04 16.40
N LYS A 567 9.94 34.28 17.68
CA LYS A 567 9.77 35.64 18.24
C LYS A 567 11.04 36.47 18.13
N GLY A 568 12.19 35.87 18.47
CA GLY A 568 13.51 36.51 18.33
C GLY A 568 13.81 36.90 16.89
N LEU A 569 13.48 36.04 15.92
CA LEU A 569 13.61 36.36 14.50
C LEU A 569 12.75 37.53 14.10
N LEU A 570 11.46 37.53 14.45
CA LEU A 570 10.52 38.61 14.16
C LEU A 570 11.02 39.95 14.73
N GLN A 571 11.42 39.97 15.99
CA GLN A 571 11.96 41.17 16.64
C GLN A 571 13.24 41.69 15.92
N LYS A 572 14.14 40.79 15.55
CA LYS A 572 15.37 41.14 14.85
C LYS A 572 15.12 41.76 13.47
N GLN A 573 14.07 41.30 12.78
CA GLN A 573 13.68 41.82 11.47
C GLN A 573 12.66 42.98 11.52
N GLY A 574 12.32 43.46 12.72
CA GLY A 574 11.41 44.61 12.91
C GLY A 574 9.94 44.26 12.77
N TYR A 575 9.55 43.02 12.94
CA TYR A 575 8.17 42.56 12.90
C TYR A 575 7.67 42.16 14.31
N SER A 576 6.34 42.07 14.44
CA SER A 576 5.66 41.62 15.64
C SER A 576 4.90 40.30 15.41
N PRO A 577 4.50 39.57 16.46
CA PRO A 577 3.65 38.37 16.30
C PRO A 577 2.31 38.68 15.61
N GLU A 578 1.76 39.89 15.74
CA GLU A 578 0.54 40.36 15.08
C GLU A 578 0.70 40.39 13.55
N ASP A 579 1.90 40.64 13.05
CA ASP A 579 2.18 40.63 11.59
C ASP A 579 2.01 39.21 11.02
N VAL A 580 2.19 38.15 11.82
CA VAL A 580 1.93 36.77 11.43
C VAL A 580 0.43 36.59 11.18
N ALA A 581 -0.41 37.03 12.09
CA ALA A 581 -1.88 36.94 11.95
C ALA A 581 -2.40 37.80 10.79
N ALA A 582 -1.77 38.94 10.53
CA ALA A 582 -2.11 39.84 9.43
C ALA A 582 -1.59 39.38 8.07
N HIS A 583 -0.84 38.27 8.00
CA HIS A 583 -0.17 37.77 6.78
C HIS A 583 0.77 38.81 6.10
N ASN A 584 1.43 39.67 6.88
CA ASN A 584 2.27 40.76 6.41
C ASN A 584 3.76 40.40 6.25
N LEU A 585 4.10 39.12 6.32
CA LEU A 585 5.50 38.66 6.33
C LEU A 585 6.00 38.15 4.96
N ALA A 586 5.32 38.49 3.87
CA ALA A 586 5.78 38.14 2.54
C ALA A 586 7.16 38.78 2.27
N GLY A 587 8.14 37.93 1.87
CA GLY A 587 9.52 38.37 1.65
C GLY A 587 10.41 38.40 2.89
N LEU A 588 9.97 37.88 4.02
CA LEU A 588 10.79 37.72 5.23
C LEU A 588 12.12 37.00 4.91
N SER A 589 12.09 35.99 4.05
CA SER A 589 13.27 35.24 3.62
C SER A 589 14.34 36.13 2.96
N LEU A 590 13.94 37.20 2.30
CA LEU A 590 14.84 38.14 1.62
C LEU A 590 15.53 39.10 2.60
N THR A 591 15.02 39.24 3.81
CA THR A 591 15.59 40.13 4.83
C THR A 591 16.76 39.46 5.59
N ILE A 592 16.87 38.13 5.51
CA ILE A 592 17.92 37.36 6.20
C ILE A 592 19.13 37.22 5.29
N LYS A 593 20.21 37.93 5.60
CA LYS A 593 21.43 37.93 4.80
C LYS A 593 22.28 36.68 5.02
N ASP A 594 22.35 36.20 6.23
CA ASP A 594 23.12 35.01 6.63
C ASP A 594 22.25 34.11 7.54
N TYR A 595 21.75 33.04 6.97
CA TYR A 595 20.92 32.07 7.69
C TYR A 595 21.68 31.32 8.78
N LYS A 596 22.96 30.99 8.54
CA LYS A 596 23.76 30.26 9.49
C LYS A 596 24.03 31.08 10.74
N ALA A 597 24.54 32.32 10.56
CA ALA A 597 24.80 33.23 11.67
C ALA A 597 23.51 33.56 12.44
N THR A 598 22.39 33.80 11.74
CA THR A 598 21.08 34.08 12.36
C THR A 598 20.59 32.88 13.17
N ALA A 599 20.74 31.67 12.66
CA ALA A 599 20.38 30.45 13.38
C ALA A 599 21.19 30.25 14.67
N GLU A 600 22.50 30.43 14.59
CA GLU A 600 23.39 30.36 15.74
C GLU A 600 23.00 31.37 16.85
N GLU A 601 22.70 32.62 16.48
CA GLU A 601 22.23 33.66 17.42
C GLU A 601 20.87 33.28 18.10
N LEU A 602 20.00 32.59 17.36
CA LEU A 602 18.71 32.16 17.87
C LEU A 602 18.76 30.81 18.61
N GLY A 603 19.92 30.16 18.65
CA GLY A 603 20.14 28.89 19.31
C GLY A 603 19.45 27.70 18.62
N ILE A 604 19.24 27.76 17.32
CA ILE A 604 18.63 26.72 16.49
C ILE A 604 19.50 26.35 15.30
N GLY A 605 19.17 25.27 14.61
CA GLY A 605 19.83 24.88 13.38
C GLY A 605 19.35 25.69 12.17
N GLU A 606 20.18 25.76 11.12
CA GLU A 606 19.89 26.49 9.90
C GLU A 606 18.63 25.92 9.17
N ILE A 607 18.47 24.59 9.14
CA ILE A 607 17.32 23.94 8.50
C ILE A 607 16.03 24.31 9.24
N THR A 608 16.07 24.31 10.57
CA THR A 608 14.95 24.72 11.41
C THR A 608 14.59 26.18 11.19
N LEU A 609 15.58 27.08 11.08
CA LEU A 609 15.35 28.49 10.77
C LEU A 609 14.67 28.66 9.40
N ARG A 610 15.14 27.96 8.37
CA ARG A 610 14.53 28.01 7.04
C ARG A 610 13.08 27.54 7.05
N ASP A 611 12.77 26.49 7.81
CA ASP A 611 11.39 26.01 7.98
C ASP A 611 10.51 27.03 8.72
N ILE A 612 11.00 27.66 9.77
CA ILE A 612 10.30 28.72 10.50
C ILE A 612 9.98 29.90 9.56
N VAL A 613 10.97 30.38 8.82
CA VAL A 613 10.80 31.48 7.86
C VAL A 613 9.71 31.15 6.84
N LYS A 614 9.75 29.97 6.26
CA LYS A 614 8.77 29.51 5.28
C LYS A 614 7.35 29.45 5.84
N GLU A 615 7.20 29.02 7.09
CA GLU A 615 5.91 28.98 7.78
C GLU A 615 5.39 30.39 8.14
N LEU A 616 6.28 31.31 8.50
CA LEU A 616 5.90 32.69 8.83
C LEU A 616 5.54 33.51 7.59
N GLU A 617 6.20 33.29 6.45
CA GLU A 617 5.85 33.95 5.18
C GLU A 617 4.47 33.56 4.66
N LYS A 618 4.07 32.30 4.85
CA LYS A 618 2.79 31.75 4.37
C LYS A 618 2.16 30.90 5.48
N PRO A 619 1.65 31.54 6.55
CA PRO A 619 1.05 30.82 7.65
C PRO A 619 -0.14 29.98 7.19
N ALA A 620 -0.24 28.77 7.69
CA ALA A 620 -1.34 27.84 7.41
C ALA A 620 -1.57 27.54 5.91
N ARG A 621 -0.50 27.60 5.08
CA ARG A 621 -0.57 27.19 3.66
C ARG A 621 -1.07 25.76 3.55
N ASP A 622 -2.08 25.57 2.71
CA ASP A 622 -2.53 24.23 2.34
C ASP A 622 -1.69 23.71 1.15
N PRO A 623 -0.92 22.64 1.32
CA PRO A 623 -0.09 22.11 0.22
C PRO A 623 -0.92 21.57 -0.95
N ARG A 624 -2.23 21.36 -0.76
CA ARG A 624 -3.16 20.90 -1.80
C ARG A 624 -3.52 21.98 -2.83
N ASP A 625 -3.33 23.26 -2.50
CA ASP A 625 -3.66 24.36 -3.41
C ASP A 625 -2.83 24.36 -4.71
N GLU A 626 -1.67 23.68 -4.69
CA GLU A 626 -0.78 23.52 -5.86
C GLU A 626 -1.11 22.31 -6.72
N MET A 627 -2.05 21.46 -6.29
CA MET A 627 -2.44 20.26 -7.01
C MET A 627 -3.50 20.56 -8.09
N PRO A 628 -3.60 19.71 -9.14
CA PRO A 628 -4.61 19.89 -10.18
C PRO A 628 -6.03 19.85 -9.63
N LYS A 629 -6.85 20.81 -10.03
CA LYS A 629 -8.26 20.85 -9.62
C LYS A 629 -9.12 19.91 -10.46
N PRO A 630 -10.20 19.32 -9.90
CA PRO A 630 -11.13 18.51 -10.67
C PRO A 630 -11.74 19.25 -11.85
N ILE A 631 -12.00 18.55 -12.95
CA ILE A 631 -12.70 19.13 -14.12
C ILE A 631 -14.19 19.21 -13.80
N LEU A 632 -14.73 20.42 -13.85
CA LEU A 632 -16.16 20.68 -13.70
C LEU A 632 -16.84 20.65 -15.08
N ARG A 633 -17.96 19.95 -15.19
CA ARG A 633 -18.65 19.68 -16.47
C ARG A 633 -20.05 20.28 -16.52
N THR A 634 -20.54 20.49 -17.74
CA THR A 634 -21.90 20.93 -18.04
C THR A 634 -22.60 20.02 -19.06
N ASP A 635 -21.85 19.15 -19.74
CA ASP A 635 -22.31 18.29 -20.82
C ASP A 635 -21.70 16.87 -20.73
N VAL A 636 -22.27 15.95 -21.47
CA VAL A 636 -21.79 14.55 -21.60
C VAL A 636 -21.27 14.32 -23.01
N LEU A 637 -20.11 13.66 -23.08
CA LEU A 637 -19.62 13.02 -24.30
C LEU A 637 -19.91 11.51 -24.23
N GLU A 638 -20.51 10.93 -25.28
CA GLU A 638 -20.74 9.50 -25.35
C GLU A 638 -19.60 8.81 -26.14
N MET A 639 -19.38 7.51 -25.86
CA MET A 639 -18.33 6.74 -26.54
C MET A 639 -18.51 6.71 -28.07
N LYS A 640 -19.76 6.75 -28.57
CA LYS A 640 -20.06 6.82 -30.01
C LYS A 640 -19.65 8.14 -30.67
N ASP A 641 -19.47 9.19 -29.88
CA ASP A 641 -19.11 10.54 -30.35
C ASP A 641 -17.58 10.67 -30.52
N LEU A 642 -16.83 9.74 -29.95
CA LEU A 642 -15.37 9.73 -30.05
C LEU A 642 -14.93 9.36 -31.46
N LYS A 643 -14.01 10.16 -31.98
CA LYS A 643 -13.35 9.92 -33.28
C LYS A 643 -11.84 9.81 -33.08
N GLU A 644 -11.20 8.95 -33.86
CA GLU A 644 -9.75 8.87 -33.88
C GLU A 644 -9.13 10.24 -34.19
N GLY A 645 -8.07 10.59 -33.46
CA GLY A 645 -7.43 11.88 -33.54
C GLY A 645 -8.05 12.99 -32.69
N MET A 646 -9.20 12.76 -32.07
CA MET A 646 -9.87 13.75 -31.18
C MET A 646 -9.02 14.01 -29.93
N ILE A 647 -8.75 15.27 -29.63
CA ILE A 647 -8.01 15.70 -28.44
C ILE A 647 -8.99 16.13 -27.36
N LEU A 648 -8.84 15.56 -26.17
CA LEU A 648 -9.72 15.79 -25.03
C LEU A 648 -8.91 16.01 -23.76
N LYS A 649 -9.45 16.77 -22.84
CA LYS A 649 -8.96 16.84 -21.46
C LYS A 649 -9.55 15.68 -20.66
N GLY A 650 -8.70 14.98 -19.92
CA GLY A 650 -9.12 13.90 -19.07
C GLY A 650 -8.46 13.97 -17.69
N THR A 651 -9.04 13.26 -16.73
CA THR A 651 -8.48 13.13 -15.39
C THR A 651 -7.95 11.71 -15.20
N VAL A 652 -6.71 11.58 -14.77
CA VAL A 652 -6.10 10.29 -14.45
C VAL A 652 -6.84 9.66 -13.26
N ARG A 653 -7.50 8.53 -13.49
CA ARG A 653 -8.28 7.80 -12.49
C ARG A 653 -7.48 6.75 -11.75
N ASN A 654 -6.62 6.06 -12.49
CA ASN A 654 -5.82 4.97 -11.94
C ASN A 654 -4.49 4.85 -12.69
N VAL A 655 -3.43 4.53 -11.96
CA VAL A 655 -2.09 4.28 -12.48
C VAL A 655 -1.71 2.85 -12.17
N ILE A 656 -1.34 2.10 -13.20
CA ILE A 656 -0.94 0.69 -13.12
C ILE A 656 0.39 0.48 -13.85
N ASP A 657 1.04 -0.65 -13.66
CA ASP A 657 2.40 -0.90 -14.19
C ASP A 657 2.53 -0.71 -15.70
N PHE A 658 1.50 -1.02 -16.47
CA PHE A 658 1.53 -0.98 -17.93
C PHE A 658 0.83 0.25 -18.53
N GLY A 659 0.32 1.17 -17.73
CA GLY A 659 -0.33 2.38 -18.25
C GLY A 659 -1.19 3.10 -17.24
N VAL A 660 -2.00 4.02 -17.74
CA VAL A 660 -2.93 4.82 -16.92
C VAL A 660 -4.32 4.80 -17.50
N PHE A 661 -5.32 4.78 -16.61
CA PHE A 661 -6.71 4.96 -16.97
C PHE A 661 -7.12 6.42 -16.81
N VAL A 662 -7.66 6.98 -17.87
CA VAL A 662 -8.04 8.39 -17.93
C VAL A 662 -9.53 8.53 -18.20
N ASP A 663 -10.22 9.25 -17.31
CA ASP A 663 -11.60 9.66 -17.52
C ASP A 663 -11.65 10.87 -18.45
N ILE A 664 -12.13 10.66 -19.67
CA ILE A 664 -12.29 11.67 -20.71
C ILE A 664 -13.73 12.19 -20.84
N GLY A 665 -14.60 11.86 -19.89
CA GLY A 665 -15.99 12.31 -19.89
C GLY A 665 -16.97 11.38 -20.59
N VAL A 666 -16.52 10.21 -21.03
CA VAL A 666 -17.38 9.11 -21.46
C VAL A 666 -17.47 8.05 -20.35
N HIS A 667 -18.48 7.19 -20.37
CA HIS A 667 -18.70 6.20 -19.29
C HIS A 667 -17.71 5.04 -19.22
N GLN A 668 -16.63 5.14 -19.97
CA GLN A 668 -15.56 4.16 -20.03
C GLN A 668 -14.23 4.91 -19.96
N ASP A 669 -13.41 4.58 -18.98
CA ASP A 669 -12.06 5.14 -18.92
C ASP A 669 -11.25 4.68 -20.13
N GLY A 670 -10.49 5.61 -20.70
CA GLY A 670 -9.55 5.30 -21.77
C GLY A 670 -8.21 4.85 -21.19
N LEU A 671 -7.56 3.89 -21.83
CA LEU A 671 -6.22 3.43 -21.47
C LEU A 671 -5.17 4.17 -22.28
N VAL A 672 -4.23 4.80 -21.59
CA VAL A 672 -2.95 5.24 -22.14
C VAL A 672 -1.90 4.22 -21.76
N HIS A 673 -1.44 3.42 -22.69
CA HIS A 673 -0.36 2.45 -22.44
C HIS A 673 0.93 3.18 -22.06
N ILE A 674 1.81 2.57 -21.25
CA ILE A 674 3.05 3.19 -20.78
C ILE A 674 3.90 3.78 -21.92
N SER A 675 3.94 3.12 -23.08
CA SER A 675 4.66 3.61 -24.28
C SER A 675 4.01 4.82 -24.94
N GLN A 676 2.81 5.22 -24.53
CA GLN A 676 2.03 6.31 -25.09
C GLN A 676 1.89 7.51 -24.14
N ILE A 677 2.52 7.45 -22.95
CA ILE A 677 2.45 8.52 -21.96
C ILE A 677 3.41 9.65 -22.30
N THR A 678 4.65 9.32 -22.68
CA THR A 678 5.71 10.30 -22.97
C THR A 678 6.64 9.80 -24.07
N ASP A 679 7.38 10.70 -24.72
CA ASP A 679 8.35 10.37 -25.75
C ASP A 679 9.65 9.78 -25.18
N ARG A 680 9.97 10.10 -23.92
CA ARG A 680 11.10 9.48 -23.22
C ARG A 680 10.73 8.10 -22.65
N TYR A 681 11.72 7.21 -22.55
CA TYR A 681 11.52 5.94 -21.86
C TYR A 681 11.29 6.16 -20.38
N ILE A 682 10.24 5.53 -19.83
CA ILE A 682 9.93 5.49 -18.40
C ILE A 682 9.76 4.04 -17.97
N LYS A 683 10.20 3.70 -16.76
CA LYS A 683 10.05 2.36 -16.19
C LYS A 683 8.66 2.12 -15.61
N HIS A 684 8.06 3.18 -15.08
CA HIS A 684 6.73 3.13 -14.49
C HIS A 684 5.95 4.41 -14.82
N PRO A 685 4.63 4.32 -15.08
CA PRO A 685 3.80 5.49 -15.41
C PRO A 685 3.83 6.63 -14.40
N LEU A 686 4.02 6.33 -13.11
CA LEU A 686 4.14 7.33 -12.03
C LEU A 686 5.35 8.26 -12.15
N GLU A 687 6.31 7.97 -13.04
CA GLU A 687 7.40 8.87 -13.36
C GLU A 687 6.94 10.09 -14.20
N ALA A 688 5.76 9.99 -14.79
CA ALA A 688 5.24 11.01 -15.69
C ALA A 688 3.89 11.57 -15.27
N VAL A 689 3.02 10.76 -14.66
CA VAL A 689 1.65 11.16 -14.28
C VAL A 689 1.24 10.54 -12.95
N SER A 690 0.29 11.20 -12.28
CA SER A 690 -0.28 10.76 -11.00
C SER A 690 -1.80 10.74 -11.06
N VAL A 691 -2.45 9.99 -10.17
CA VAL A 691 -3.91 9.98 -10.03
C VAL A 691 -4.40 11.39 -9.70
N GLY A 692 -5.43 11.83 -10.38
CA GLY A 692 -5.99 13.18 -10.25
C GLY A 692 -5.38 14.22 -11.20
N ASP A 693 -4.29 13.91 -11.91
CA ASP A 693 -3.73 14.82 -12.91
C ASP A 693 -4.73 15.04 -14.05
N VAL A 694 -4.81 16.30 -14.48
CA VAL A 694 -5.55 16.68 -15.68
C VAL A 694 -4.59 16.67 -16.85
N VAL A 695 -4.87 15.82 -17.82
CA VAL A 695 -3.98 15.56 -18.96
C VAL A 695 -4.71 15.75 -20.29
N ASP A 696 -4.00 16.24 -21.29
CA ASP A 696 -4.50 16.23 -22.66
C ASP A 696 -4.21 14.86 -23.29
N VAL A 697 -5.24 14.25 -23.86
CA VAL A 697 -5.14 12.93 -24.50
C VAL A 697 -5.77 12.98 -25.88
N LYS A 698 -5.20 12.18 -26.79
CA LYS A 698 -5.73 11.98 -28.13
C LYS A 698 -6.26 10.58 -28.31
N VAL A 699 -7.46 10.45 -28.84
CA VAL A 699 -8.09 9.15 -29.13
C VAL A 699 -7.32 8.45 -30.25
N MET A 700 -6.80 7.25 -29.96
CA MET A 700 -6.13 6.38 -30.94
C MET A 700 -7.11 5.42 -31.61
N SER A 701 -7.94 4.77 -30.82
CA SER A 701 -8.95 3.84 -31.31
C SER A 701 -10.09 3.67 -30.31
N VAL A 702 -11.27 3.32 -30.84
CA VAL A 702 -12.48 3.03 -30.04
C VAL A 702 -13.06 1.69 -30.49
N ASP A 703 -13.06 0.71 -29.59
CA ASP A 703 -13.71 -0.59 -29.81
C ASP A 703 -15.07 -0.61 -29.10
N MET A 704 -16.12 -0.39 -29.87
CA MET A 704 -17.50 -0.34 -29.34
C MET A 704 -17.99 -1.69 -28.81
N LYS A 705 -17.48 -2.81 -29.35
CA LYS A 705 -17.88 -4.17 -28.95
C LYS A 705 -17.27 -4.55 -27.61
N LYS A 706 -15.97 -4.28 -27.45
CA LYS A 706 -15.23 -4.58 -26.22
C LYS A 706 -15.29 -3.46 -25.21
N LYS A 707 -15.92 -2.33 -25.53
CA LYS A 707 -15.98 -1.11 -24.72
C LYS A 707 -14.58 -0.63 -24.29
N ARG A 708 -13.64 -0.59 -25.22
CA ARG A 708 -12.25 -0.18 -24.99
C ARG A 708 -11.93 1.08 -25.77
N ILE A 709 -11.25 2.02 -25.10
CA ILE A 709 -10.76 3.27 -25.67
C ILE A 709 -9.25 3.28 -25.47
N GLN A 710 -8.52 3.42 -26.56
CA GLN A 710 -7.07 3.60 -26.49
C GLN A 710 -6.72 5.06 -26.71
N LEU A 711 -5.88 5.59 -25.86
CA LEU A 711 -5.49 6.98 -25.81
C LEU A 711 -3.95 7.10 -25.92
N THR A 712 -3.49 8.25 -26.37
CA THR A 712 -2.10 8.66 -26.30
C THR A 712 -1.96 10.07 -25.75
N MET A 713 -0.90 10.32 -25.01
CA MET A 713 -0.47 11.65 -24.58
C MET A 713 0.67 12.19 -25.45
N ARG A 714 1.12 11.41 -26.44
CA ARG A 714 2.23 11.77 -27.33
C ARG A 714 1.74 12.55 -28.54
N GLY A 715 2.56 13.51 -29.00
CA GLY A 715 2.26 14.28 -30.20
C GLY A 715 1.01 15.16 -30.08
N ILE A 716 0.71 15.63 -28.88
CA ILE A 716 -0.30 16.65 -28.60
C ILE A 716 0.46 17.96 -28.42
N SER A 717 0.47 18.80 -29.43
CA SER A 717 1.06 20.14 -29.43
C SER A 717 -0.02 21.20 -29.33
#